data_cbf32501e0690e2a4bb85da6fa9c0954
#
_entry.id   cbf32501e0690e2a4bb85da6fa9c0954
#
_cell.length_a   1.000
_cell.length_b   1.000
_cell.length_c   1.000
_cell.angle_alpha   90.00
_cell.angle_beta   90.00
_cell.angle_gamma   90.00
#
_symmetry.space_group_name_H-M   'P 1'
#
loop_
_entity.id
_entity.type
_entity.pdbx_description
1 polymer ?
#
loop_
_entity_poly.entity_id
_entity_poly.type
_entity_poly.pdbx_seq_one_letter_code
_entity_poly.pdbx_strand_id
1 'polypeptide(L)'
;MARDRWECALVCAAVLCLTPPVEGATIHVAAGGDLQAALNLARPGDTVLLEANAEFVGNFVLPVKPGDEWITVRSATPDGELPPEGVRIQPADAPLLARLRSSNPGAAIRTAPGAHHWVLKYLEFPATRGGYGDIIRIGDGSMVQNALGRVPHHIVLRHVYVHGDPLVGQKRGIALNAAHVTIADSFVSECKGIGQDTQAIGGWNGPGPYTIENNYLEAAGESVMFGGADPAIANLVADGITFRRNYVSRPMSWRDPLVETPKDLTTSASDDGSLPAGEYAYRVIAGRAVRGVKARSDVSAEVVVRTTTVGAVRLQWQAVAGATEYRVYGRTVGDQNTFWRVTGTEFVDTGAAGTSEAVPTSAGTVWSVKNLFELKNARNVVVEENIFENHWRQAQAGYAIVLTPRNSQGGCGWCVVEHVRFERNIVRNAAAGVNVLGYDGGNPSRQAREIVFRQNLFGLSTALGGNGWFMIVGDAPRDITVEHNTVDSNGNTVLYVYGGSRREPSTIYGFRFSSNAARHRTYGINGQFFGSGNTAIAGFFPDGVFETNYLAGGSLTRLPAGTLVQEDFEHQFVDTVTGDYTVRDGMILDRAASDGSDIGVRFDALIKAVDGVEEGRPAGSVPVGAPTAALQVSCTYLVCDFADTSSPGRGAIRSRAWSFGDGSAIQNGPSSGTHRFALGGTYAISLIVEDVHGLSAIATAMVQASRQMHSTYSGATTQWASPRGSKQYWSAQVIVLVHDADERPIEGATVTAAWSGAVAKTVTMVTDVNGRGVLKSGTLSYDRSTVTLNVTAVAAPNSLYDAAANHHAAGSPTTMLTMVRP
;
A
#
# COMPACT_ATOMS: atom_id res chain seq x y z
N MET A 1 62.55 -81.79 -5.52
CA MET A 1 61.33 -82.25 -6.17
C MET A 1 60.35 -81.12 -6.15
N ALA A 2 60.20 -80.44 -7.28
CA ALA A 2 59.35 -79.29 -7.51
C ALA A 2 57.91 -79.74 -7.70
N ARG A 3 56.96 -78.92 -7.30
CA ARG A 3 55.61 -78.88 -7.82
C ARG A 3 55.17 -77.43 -7.88
N ASP A 4 55.06 -76.93 -9.09
CA ASP A 4 54.46 -75.67 -9.44
C ASP A 4 52.96 -75.67 -9.17
N ARG A 5 52.41 -74.60 -8.64
CA ARG A 5 50.98 -74.23 -8.62
C ARG A 5 50.80 -72.93 -9.32
N TRP A 6 50.16 -72.96 -10.42
CA TRP A 6 49.63 -71.81 -11.16
C TRP A 6 48.35 -71.34 -10.48
N GLU A 7 48.31 -70.13 -9.99
CA GLU A 7 47.09 -69.43 -9.61
C GLU A 7 46.64 -68.52 -10.77
N CYS A 8 45.44 -68.84 -11.34
CA CYS A 8 44.77 -67.98 -12.28
C CYS A 8 44.04 -66.87 -11.51
N ALA A 9 44.51 -65.61 -11.63
CA ALA A 9 43.80 -64.45 -11.16
C ALA A 9 42.70 -64.09 -12.18
N LEU A 10 41.43 -64.24 -11.79
CA LEU A 10 40.27 -63.73 -12.51
C LEU A 10 40.17 -62.24 -12.25
N VAL A 11 40.46 -61.38 -13.22
CA VAL A 11 40.16 -59.92 -13.18
C VAL A 11 38.71 -59.75 -13.59
N CYS A 12 37.80 -59.50 -12.61
CA CYS A 12 36.45 -58.99 -12.86
C CYS A 12 36.56 -57.51 -13.21
N ALA A 13 36.51 -57.17 -14.49
CA ALA A 13 36.31 -55.82 -14.93
C ALA A 13 34.83 -55.43 -14.66
N ALA A 14 34.63 -54.68 -13.62
CA ALA A 14 33.34 -53.99 -13.39
C ALA A 14 33.19 -52.89 -14.45
N VAL A 15 32.41 -53.18 -15.50
CA VAL A 15 31.95 -52.15 -16.42
C VAL A 15 30.94 -51.25 -15.67
N LEU A 16 31.39 -50.09 -15.16
CA LEU A 16 30.50 -49.04 -14.78
C LEU A 16 29.80 -48.55 -16.07
N CYS A 17 28.58 -49.01 -16.29
CA CYS A 17 27.67 -48.36 -17.23
C CYS A 17 27.33 -46.97 -16.67
N LEU A 18 28.08 -45.96 -17.05
CA LEU A 18 27.64 -44.58 -16.96
C LEU A 18 26.49 -44.45 -17.95
N THR A 19 25.26 -44.66 -17.47
CA THR A 19 24.08 -44.22 -18.21
C THR A 19 24.15 -42.69 -18.28
N PRO A 20 24.05 -42.07 -19.48
CA PRO A 20 23.96 -40.63 -19.55
C PRO A 20 22.73 -40.17 -18.74
N PRO A 21 22.78 -38.97 -18.13
CA PRO A 21 21.61 -38.43 -17.45
C PRO A 21 20.45 -38.45 -18.47
N VAL A 22 19.37 -39.15 -18.13
CA VAL A 22 18.16 -39.15 -18.97
C VAL A 22 17.60 -37.70 -18.83
N GLU A 23 17.69 -36.92 -19.89
CA GLU A 23 16.97 -35.66 -19.93
C GLU A 23 15.47 -35.95 -19.68
N GLY A 24 14.88 -35.24 -18.72
CA GLY A 24 13.47 -35.40 -18.38
C GLY A 24 12.57 -35.12 -19.58
N ALA A 25 11.55 -35.93 -19.76
CA ALA A 25 10.59 -35.76 -20.85
C ALA A 25 9.67 -34.54 -20.61
N THR A 26 9.22 -33.93 -21.70
CA THR A 26 8.17 -32.88 -21.64
C THR A 26 6.83 -33.50 -22.02
N ILE A 27 5.87 -33.44 -21.11
CA ILE A 27 4.50 -33.94 -21.30
C ILE A 27 3.60 -32.74 -21.54
N HIS A 28 3.15 -32.55 -22.78
CA HIS A 28 2.25 -31.47 -23.16
C HIS A 28 0.79 -31.81 -22.85
N VAL A 29 0.07 -30.88 -22.18
CA VAL A 29 -1.36 -31.01 -21.92
C VAL A 29 -2.08 -29.80 -22.54
N ALA A 30 -2.80 -30.05 -23.62
CA ALA A 30 -3.60 -29.02 -24.27
C ALA A 30 -4.88 -28.70 -23.48
N ALA A 31 -5.56 -27.62 -23.84
CA ALA A 31 -6.87 -27.27 -23.30
C ALA A 31 -7.85 -28.44 -23.41
N GLY A 32 -8.52 -28.78 -22.29
CA GLY A 32 -9.42 -29.94 -22.21
C GLY A 32 -8.74 -31.29 -22.09
N GLY A 33 -7.41 -31.36 -22.10
CA GLY A 33 -6.64 -32.59 -21.88
C GLY A 33 -6.73 -33.10 -20.44
N ASP A 34 -6.44 -34.39 -20.24
CA ASP A 34 -6.47 -35.02 -18.91
C ASP A 34 -5.17 -34.72 -18.14
N LEU A 35 -5.22 -33.64 -17.34
CA LEU A 35 -4.09 -33.25 -16.48
C LEU A 35 -3.76 -34.34 -15.45
N GLN A 36 -4.76 -35.03 -14.88
CA GLN A 36 -4.47 -36.07 -13.87
C GLN A 36 -3.74 -37.25 -14.49
N ALA A 37 -4.09 -37.65 -15.71
CA ALA A 37 -3.35 -38.70 -16.42
C ALA A 37 -1.89 -38.28 -16.69
N ALA A 38 -1.64 -37.01 -17.07
CA ALA A 38 -0.29 -36.46 -17.24
C ALA A 38 0.52 -36.48 -15.94
N LEU A 39 -0.07 -36.05 -14.83
CA LEU A 39 0.55 -36.11 -13.49
C LEU A 39 0.88 -37.56 -13.09
N ASN A 40 -0.01 -38.50 -13.41
CA ASN A 40 0.22 -39.93 -13.13
C ASN A 40 1.32 -40.52 -14.03
N LEU A 41 1.45 -40.07 -15.26
CA LEU A 41 2.46 -40.53 -16.22
C LEU A 41 3.84 -39.96 -15.91
N ALA A 42 3.94 -38.71 -15.47
CA ALA A 42 5.21 -38.02 -15.24
C ALA A 42 6.13 -38.80 -14.32
N ARG A 43 7.42 -38.83 -14.64
CA ARG A 43 8.52 -39.45 -13.89
C ARG A 43 9.44 -38.38 -13.31
N PRO A 44 10.28 -38.72 -12.32
CA PRO A 44 11.31 -37.81 -11.84
C PRO A 44 12.15 -37.26 -13.01
N GLY A 45 12.39 -35.93 -13.01
CA GLY A 45 13.05 -35.19 -14.08
C GLY A 45 12.09 -34.60 -15.13
N ASP A 46 10.87 -35.08 -15.27
CA ASP A 46 9.92 -34.63 -16.29
C ASP A 46 9.31 -33.26 -16.02
N THR A 47 8.88 -32.59 -17.11
CA THR A 47 8.09 -31.37 -17.09
C THR A 47 6.71 -31.62 -17.69
N VAL A 48 5.65 -31.36 -16.92
CA VAL A 48 4.25 -31.30 -17.39
C VAL A 48 3.96 -29.88 -17.82
N LEU A 49 3.83 -29.68 -19.12
CA LEU A 49 3.71 -28.38 -19.75
C LEU A 49 2.25 -28.13 -20.16
N LEU A 50 1.60 -27.20 -19.48
CA LEU A 50 0.18 -26.90 -19.67
C LEU A 50 0.02 -25.78 -20.69
N GLU A 51 -0.92 -25.91 -21.61
CA GLU A 51 -1.23 -24.87 -22.59
C GLU A 51 -1.49 -23.53 -21.88
N ALA A 52 -0.82 -22.46 -22.37
CA ALA A 52 -0.96 -21.13 -21.81
C ALA A 52 -2.40 -20.62 -21.88
N ASN A 53 -2.84 -19.92 -20.84
CA ASN A 53 -4.20 -19.38 -20.70
C ASN A 53 -5.34 -20.44 -20.76
N ALA A 54 -5.01 -21.73 -20.76
CA ALA A 54 -6.01 -22.81 -20.71
C ALA A 54 -6.51 -23.04 -19.29
N GLU A 55 -7.78 -23.44 -19.15
CA GLU A 55 -8.40 -23.78 -17.88
C GLU A 55 -8.51 -25.31 -17.72
N PHE A 56 -7.96 -25.84 -16.64
CA PHE A 56 -8.07 -27.24 -16.22
C PHE A 56 -8.97 -27.30 -14.98
N VAL A 57 -10.14 -27.94 -15.14
CA VAL A 57 -11.15 -28.02 -14.06
C VAL A 57 -11.09 -29.38 -13.40
N GLY A 58 -10.77 -29.42 -12.10
CA GLY A 58 -10.67 -30.69 -11.37
C GLY A 58 -10.20 -30.50 -9.92
N ASN A 59 -10.01 -31.64 -9.26
CA ASN A 59 -9.35 -31.75 -7.95
C ASN A 59 -8.12 -32.63 -8.12
N PHE A 60 -7.05 -32.05 -8.64
CA PHE A 60 -5.85 -32.79 -9.05
C PHE A 60 -5.03 -33.26 -7.84
N VAL A 61 -4.36 -34.38 -8.00
CA VAL A 61 -3.53 -35.00 -6.97
C VAL A 61 -2.12 -35.15 -7.49
N LEU A 62 -1.13 -34.63 -6.79
CA LEU A 62 0.28 -34.90 -7.00
C LEU A 62 0.60 -36.28 -6.39
N PRO A 63 0.85 -37.31 -7.19
CA PRO A 63 1.09 -38.67 -6.69
C PRO A 63 2.49 -38.82 -6.09
N VAL A 64 2.71 -39.91 -5.34
CA VAL A 64 4.03 -40.36 -4.92
C VAL A 64 4.77 -40.89 -6.16
N LYS A 65 6.03 -40.50 -6.33
CA LYS A 65 6.91 -40.99 -7.41
C LYS A 65 8.19 -41.59 -6.85
N PRO A 66 8.77 -42.59 -7.49
CA PRO A 66 10.06 -43.14 -7.08
C PRO A 66 11.20 -42.21 -7.52
N GLY A 67 12.19 -41.97 -6.65
CA GLY A 67 13.38 -41.13 -6.98
C GLY A 67 13.22 -39.69 -6.50
N ASP A 68 14.32 -38.92 -6.49
CA ASP A 68 14.45 -37.63 -5.83
C ASP A 68 14.65 -36.47 -6.82
N GLU A 69 14.49 -36.71 -8.12
CA GLU A 69 14.51 -35.64 -9.15
C GLU A 69 13.16 -34.91 -9.19
N TRP A 70 13.23 -33.63 -9.48
CA TRP A 70 12.05 -32.75 -9.47
C TRP A 70 11.16 -32.99 -10.69
N ILE A 71 9.85 -33.05 -10.46
CA ILE A 71 8.84 -33.01 -11.51
C ILE A 71 8.24 -31.63 -11.53
N THR A 72 8.32 -30.94 -12.67
CA THR A 72 7.80 -29.57 -12.81
C THR A 72 6.45 -29.58 -13.53
N VAL A 73 5.48 -28.85 -12.97
CA VAL A 73 4.20 -28.55 -13.62
C VAL A 73 4.15 -27.05 -13.86
N ARG A 74 4.05 -26.63 -15.12
CA ARG A 74 4.09 -25.21 -15.47
C ARG A 74 3.29 -24.88 -16.72
N SER A 75 3.02 -23.58 -16.91
CA SER A 75 2.48 -23.02 -18.15
C SER A 75 3.47 -23.17 -19.30
N ALA A 76 2.97 -23.32 -20.51
CA ALA A 76 3.76 -23.42 -21.74
C ALA A 76 4.26 -22.05 -22.24
N THR A 77 3.90 -20.96 -21.59
CA THR A 77 4.39 -19.62 -21.92
C THR A 77 5.91 -19.60 -21.88
N PRO A 78 6.59 -19.03 -22.91
CA PRO A 78 8.05 -18.92 -22.97
C PRO A 78 8.61 -18.13 -21.77
N ASP A 79 9.78 -18.53 -21.27
CA ASP A 79 10.40 -17.89 -20.09
C ASP A 79 10.68 -16.39 -20.30
N GLY A 80 10.95 -15.95 -21.52
CA GLY A 80 11.19 -14.56 -21.84
C GLY A 80 9.95 -13.64 -21.71
N GLU A 81 8.77 -14.22 -21.63
CA GLU A 81 7.50 -13.50 -21.44
C GLU A 81 7.04 -13.50 -19.97
N LEU A 82 7.68 -14.29 -19.12
CA LEU A 82 7.32 -14.51 -17.73
C LEU A 82 8.26 -13.74 -16.78
N PRO A 83 7.82 -13.38 -15.56
CA PRO A 83 8.71 -12.82 -14.56
C PRO A 83 9.90 -13.74 -14.29
N PRO A 84 11.13 -13.20 -14.28
CA PRO A 84 12.29 -13.98 -13.91
C PRO A 84 12.28 -14.34 -12.43
N GLU A 85 13.12 -15.28 -12.02
CA GLU A 85 13.28 -15.65 -10.63
C GLU A 85 13.69 -14.45 -9.77
N GLY A 86 13.06 -14.32 -8.59
CA GLY A 86 13.20 -13.16 -7.70
C GLY A 86 12.29 -11.98 -8.04
N VAL A 87 11.54 -12.05 -9.13
CA VAL A 87 10.51 -11.06 -9.47
C VAL A 87 9.13 -11.69 -9.28
N ARG A 88 8.34 -11.16 -8.35
CA ARG A 88 7.01 -11.68 -8.00
C ARG A 88 6.06 -11.62 -9.20
N ILE A 89 5.32 -12.73 -9.40
CA ILE A 89 4.18 -12.73 -10.32
C ILE A 89 3.11 -11.73 -9.87
N GLN A 90 2.43 -11.12 -10.83
CA GLN A 90 1.36 -10.17 -10.56
C GLN A 90 0.02 -10.67 -11.13
N PRO A 91 -1.13 -10.21 -10.61
CA PRO A 91 -2.45 -10.56 -11.19
C PRO A 91 -2.60 -10.27 -12.68
N ALA A 92 -1.89 -9.26 -13.18
CA ALA A 92 -1.89 -8.90 -14.60
C ALA A 92 -1.16 -9.91 -15.49
N ASP A 93 -0.34 -10.79 -14.91
CA ASP A 93 0.31 -11.90 -15.63
C ASP A 93 -0.64 -13.09 -15.86
N ALA A 94 -1.84 -13.11 -15.27
CA ALA A 94 -2.80 -14.22 -15.37
C ALA A 94 -3.07 -14.70 -16.82
N PRO A 95 -3.14 -13.84 -17.85
CA PRO A 95 -3.30 -14.30 -19.22
C PRO A 95 -2.15 -15.16 -19.77
N LEU A 96 -0.99 -15.14 -19.12
CA LEU A 96 0.18 -15.94 -19.47
C LEU A 96 0.18 -17.31 -18.77
N LEU A 97 -0.74 -17.53 -17.82
CA LEU A 97 -0.74 -18.68 -16.92
C LEU A 97 -1.79 -19.70 -17.32
N ALA A 98 -1.47 -20.98 -17.19
CA ALA A 98 -2.46 -22.05 -17.17
C ALA A 98 -3.22 -22.01 -15.83
N ARG A 99 -4.55 -22.16 -15.90
CA ARG A 99 -5.44 -22.03 -14.75
C ARG A 99 -5.92 -23.38 -14.27
N LEU A 100 -5.70 -23.70 -12.99
CA LEU A 100 -6.21 -24.88 -12.33
C LEU A 100 -7.34 -24.52 -11.40
N ARG A 101 -8.59 -24.91 -11.71
CA ARG A 101 -9.78 -24.51 -10.96
C ARG A 101 -10.55 -25.72 -10.42
N SER A 102 -10.93 -25.65 -9.15
CA SER A 102 -11.86 -26.60 -8.55
C SER A 102 -13.31 -26.27 -8.90
N SER A 103 -14.10 -27.26 -9.28
CA SER A 103 -15.55 -27.13 -9.49
C SER A 103 -16.39 -27.26 -8.22
N ASN A 104 -15.76 -27.61 -7.08
CA ASN A 104 -16.38 -27.90 -5.81
C ASN A 104 -15.61 -27.24 -4.64
N PRO A 105 -16.01 -27.40 -3.38
CA PRO A 105 -15.27 -26.84 -2.23
C PRO A 105 -13.90 -27.47 -1.95
N GLY A 106 -13.53 -28.54 -2.62
CA GLY A 106 -12.21 -29.19 -2.45
C GLY A 106 -11.11 -28.43 -3.17
N ALA A 107 -9.85 -28.67 -2.80
CA ALA A 107 -8.70 -28.02 -3.38
C ALA A 107 -8.55 -28.32 -4.88
N ALA A 108 -8.12 -27.31 -5.67
CA ALA A 108 -7.81 -27.49 -7.09
C ALA A 108 -6.66 -28.47 -7.28
N ILE A 109 -5.66 -28.41 -6.41
CA ILE A 109 -4.55 -29.36 -6.38
C ILE A 109 -4.19 -29.72 -4.94
N ARG A 110 -3.84 -30.97 -4.72
CA ARG A 110 -3.36 -31.47 -3.43
C ARG A 110 -2.27 -32.53 -3.59
N THR A 111 -1.44 -32.71 -2.57
CA THR A 111 -0.48 -33.82 -2.52
C THR A 111 -1.15 -35.11 -2.04
N ALA A 112 -0.73 -36.25 -2.56
CA ALA A 112 -0.96 -37.55 -1.94
C ALA A 112 -0.10 -37.65 -0.64
N PRO A 113 -0.48 -38.49 0.34
CA PRO A 113 0.36 -38.76 1.50
C PRO A 113 1.76 -39.24 1.06
N GLY A 114 2.82 -38.58 1.54
CA GLY A 114 4.20 -38.88 1.19
C GLY A 114 4.63 -38.47 -0.21
N ALA A 115 3.85 -37.71 -0.97
CA ALA A 115 4.26 -37.16 -2.25
C ALA A 115 5.43 -36.17 -2.10
N HIS A 116 6.37 -36.21 -3.06
CA HIS A 116 7.58 -35.39 -2.94
C HIS A 116 8.17 -34.99 -4.29
N HIS A 117 9.09 -33.99 -4.25
CA HIS A 117 9.85 -33.47 -5.38
C HIS A 117 8.97 -32.94 -6.51
N TRP A 118 7.98 -32.11 -6.16
CA TRP A 118 7.10 -31.41 -7.11
C TRP A 118 7.35 -29.91 -7.11
N VAL A 119 7.45 -29.34 -8.31
CA VAL A 119 7.50 -27.90 -8.57
C VAL A 119 6.22 -27.46 -9.29
N LEU A 120 5.48 -26.54 -8.71
CA LEU A 120 4.37 -25.83 -9.36
C LEU A 120 4.84 -24.42 -9.70
N LYS A 121 4.90 -24.08 -10.99
CA LYS A 121 5.50 -22.81 -11.44
C LYS A 121 4.65 -22.17 -12.54
N TYR A 122 4.45 -20.85 -12.47
CA TYR A 122 3.68 -20.09 -13.46
C TYR A 122 2.26 -20.64 -13.68
N LEU A 123 1.52 -20.78 -12.60
CA LEU A 123 0.15 -21.32 -12.61
C LEU A 123 -0.79 -20.37 -11.88
N GLU A 124 -2.04 -20.28 -12.36
CA GLU A 124 -3.12 -19.56 -11.68
C GLU A 124 -4.06 -20.56 -10.98
N PHE A 125 -4.45 -20.21 -9.75
CA PHE A 125 -5.35 -20.98 -8.92
C PHE A 125 -6.47 -20.09 -8.37
N PRO A 126 -7.62 -20.00 -9.05
CA PRO A 126 -8.74 -19.20 -8.57
C PRO A 126 -9.52 -19.91 -7.45
N ALA A 127 -10.45 -19.15 -6.86
CA ALA A 127 -11.31 -19.58 -5.76
C ALA A 127 -11.97 -20.94 -6.00
N THR A 128 -12.12 -21.71 -4.93
CA THR A 128 -12.96 -22.89 -4.90
C THR A 128 -14.45 -22.50 -4.96
N ARG A 129 -15.32 -23.43 -5.31
CA ARG A 129 -16.76 -23.15 -5.34
C ARG A 129 -17.28 -22.69 -3.97
N GLY A 130 -17.82 -21.48 -3.95
CA GLY A 130 -18.35 -20.86 -2.74
C GLY A 130 -17.32 -20.31 -1.77
N GLY A 131 -16.02 -20.29 -2.11
CA GLY A 131 -14.94 -19.77 -1.28
C GLY A 131 -14.64 -20.61 -0.04
N TYR A 132 -15.05 -21.85 -0.01
CA TYR A 132 -14.80 -22.76 1.12
C TYR A 132 -13.51 -23.57 0.93
N GLY A 133 -12.93 -24.02 2.06
CA GLY A 133 -11.75 -24.88 2.06
C GLY A 133 -10.47 -24.21 1.61
N ASP A 134 -9.55 -24.99 1.08
CA ASP A 134 -8.23 -24.56 0.62
C ASP A 134 -8.19 -24.55 -0.90
N ILE A 135 -7.55 -23.55 -1.53
CA ILE A 135 -7.33 -23.57 -2.99
C ILE A 135 -6.24 -24.60 -3.33
N ILE A 136 -5.10 -24.51 -2.63
CA ILE A 136 -3.98 -25.48 -2.74
C ILE A 136 -3.82 -26.17 -1.39
N ARG A 137 -3.71 -27.51 -1.40
CA ARG A 137 -3.50 -28.29 -0.19
C ARG A 137 -2.21 -29.09 -0.27
N ILE A 138 -1.19 -28.66 0.44
CA ILE A 138 0.10 -29.35 0.58
C ILE A 138 0.12 -30.06 1.93
N GLY A 139 -0.02 -31.36 1.92
CA GLY A 139 -0.24 -32.18 3.12
C GLY A 139 -1.68 -32.15 3.62
N ASP A 140 -1.93 -32.83 4.72
CA ASP A 140 -3.25 -32.97 5.33
C ASP A 140 -3.22 -32.59 6.81
N GLY A 141 -4.16 -31.72 7.23
CA GLY A 141 -4.30 -31.26 8.60
C GLY A 141 -5.11 -32.18 9.51
N SER A 142 -5.57 -33.35 9.02
CA SER A 142 -6.43 -34.28 9.75
C SER A 142 -5.68 -35.57 10.14
N MET A 143 -6.39 -36.47 10.79
CA MET A 143 -5.89 -37.81 11.13
C MET A 143 -5.46 -38.68 9.95
N VAL A 144 -5.75 -38.27 8.73
CA VAL A 144 -5.18 -38.91 7.52
C VAL A 144 -3.66 -38.77 7.50
N GLN A 145 -3.10 -37.70 8.05
CA GLN A 145 -1.65 -37.46 8.20
C GLN A 145 -1.25 -37.52 9.68
N ASN A 146 -1.31 -38.69 10.28
CA ASN A 146 -1.03 -38.90 11.71
C ASN A 146 0.38 -39.45 12.01
N ALA A 147 1.26 -39.51 11.01
CA ALA A 147 2.64 -39.97 11.13
C ALA A 147 3.55 -39.25 10.15
N LEU A 148 4.83 -39.07 10.51
CA LEU A 148 5.82 -38.38 9.66
C LEU A 148 6.00 -39.02 8.28
N GLY A 149 5.94 -40.36 8.16
CA GLY A 149 6.03 -41.06 6.87
C GLY A 149 4.87 -40.79 5.91
N ARG A 150 3.81 -40.08 6.35
CA ARG A 150 2.70 -39.64 5.49
C ARG A 150 2.81 -38.18 5.07
N VAL A 151 3.77 -37.46 5.61
CA VAL A 151 3.97 -36.04 5.32
C VAL A 151 4.57 -35.87 3.93
N PRO A 152 3.94 -35.12 3.03
CA PRO A 152 4.57 -34.75 1.77
C PRO A 152 5.79 -33.87 2.03
N HIS A 153 6.78 -33.90 1.13
CA HIS A 153 8.01 -33.13 1.33
C HIS A 153 8.66 -32.71 0.01
N HIS A 154 9.58 -31.73 0.08
CA HIS A 154 10.27 -31.19 -1.08
C HIS A 154 9.26 -30.73 -2.14
N ILE A 155 8.48 -29.72 -1.80
CA ILE A 155 7.48 -29.10 -2.68
C ILE A 155 7.85 -27.63 -2.89
N VAL A 156 7.83 -27.19 -4.14
CA VAL A 156 8.08 -25.79 -4.51
C VAL A 156 6.85 -25.20 -5.18
N LEU A 157 6.35 -24.11 -4.65
CA LEU A 157 5.37 -23.22 -5.28
C LEU A 157 6.11 -21.93 -5.63
N ARG A 158 6.30 -21.65 -6.93
CA ARG A 158 7.00 -20.45 -7.37
C ARG A 158 6.26 -19.78 -8.52
N HIS A 159 6.13 -18.45 -8.47
CA HIS A 159 5.37 -17.69 -9.45
C HIS A 159 3.93 -18.24 -9.63
N VAL A 160 3.27 -18.57 -8.52
CA VAL A 160 1.86 -18.99 -8.57
C VAL A 160 0.97 -17.82 -8.17
N TYR A 161 -0.10 -17.61 -8.95
CA TYR A 161 -1.16 -16.65 -8.62
C TYR A 161 -2.34 -17.41 -8.02
N VAL A 162 -2.54 -17.24 -6.71
CA VAL A 162 -3.61 -17.91 -5.94
C VAL A 162 -4.58 -16.84 -5.46
N HIS A 163 -5.85 -16.96 -5.81
CA HIS A 163 -6.79 -15.90 -5.43
C HIS A 163 -8.20 -16.40 -5.13
N GLY A 164 -8.82 -15.74 -4.15
CA GLY A 164 -10.22 -15.88 -3.84
C GLY A 164 -11.13 -15.21 -4.88
N ASP A 165 -12.44 -15.30 -4.63
CA ASP A 165 -13.44 -14.55 -5.41
C ASP A 165 -13.63 -13.16 -4.80
N PRO A 166 -13.54 -12.07 -5.57
CA PRO A 166 -13.66 -10.71 -5.03
C PRO A 166 -14.97 -10.42 -4.27
N LEU A 167 -16.07 -11.13 -4.59
CA LEU A 167 -17.39 -10.93 -3.98
C LEU A 167 -17.72 -11.92 -2.88
N VAL A 168 -17.15 -13.12 -2.94
CA VAL A 168 -17.43 -14.23 -2.03
C VAL A 168 -16.29 -14.45 -1.05
N GLY A 169 -15.07 -14.21 -1.50
CA GLY A 169 -13.82 -14.49 -0.80
C GLY A 169 -13.38 -15.93 -0.92
N GLN A 170 -12.48 -16.34 -0.02
CA GLN A 170 -11.90 -17.68 0.07
C GLN A 170 -11.43 -17.93 1.50
N LYS A 171 -11.66 -19.13 2.02
CA LYS A 171 -11.20 -19.48 3.36
C LYS A 171 -9.67 -19.54 3.46
N ARG A 172 -9.00 -20.24 2.55
CA ARG A 172 -7.54 -20.34 2.57
C ARG A 172 -6.97 -20.48 1.16
N GLY A 173 -5.90 -19.72 0.89
CA GLY A 173 -5.13 -19.85 -0.34
C GLY A 173 -4.34 -21.16 -0.33
N ILE A 174 -3.40 -21.31 0.59
CA ILE A 174 -2.50 -22.44 0.67
C ILE A 174 -2.56 -23.06 2.07
N ALA A 175 -3.00 -24.32 2.15
CA ALA A 175 -2.85 -25.15 3.35
C ALA A 175 -1.46 -25.80 3.31
N LEU A 176 -0.61 -25.48 4.32
CA LEU A 176 0.79 -25.85 4.37
C LEU A 176 1.07 -26.84 5.52
N ASN A 177 0.88 -28.14 5.24
CA ASN A 177 1.02 -29.21 6.22
C ASN A 177 2.06 -30.25 5.73
N ALA A 178 3.19 -29.81 5.25
CA ALA A 178 4.23 -30.65 4.63
C ALA A 178 5.60 -30.38 5.24
N ALA A 179 6.66 -30.99 4.68
CA ALA A 179 8.05 -30.74 5.04
C ALA A 179 8.85 -30.21 3.85
N HIS A 180 9.89 -29.43 4.10
CA HIS A 180 10.78 -28.88 3.06
C HIS A 180 10.01 -28.21 1.92
N VAL A 181 9.26 -27.15 2.26
CA VAL A 181 8.45 -26.42 1.26
C VAL A 181 9.00 -25.02 1.04
N THR A 182 9.09 -24.65 -0.24
CA THR A 182 9.37 -23.27 -0.67
C THR A 182 8.14 -22.68 -1.32
N ILE A 183 7.72 -21.48 -0.88
CA ILE A 183 6.72 -20.64 -1.53
C ILE A 183 7.40 -19.32 -1.85
N ALA A 184 7.66 -19.05 -3.12
CA ALA A 184 8.43 -17.88 -3.53
C ALA A 184 7.83 -17.16 -4.73
N ASP A 185 8.11 -15.86 -4.84
CA ASP A 185 7.79 -15.02 -5.98
C ASP A 185 6.30 -15.09 -6.38
N SER A 186 5.41 -15.36 -5.41
CA SER A 186 4.00 -15.70 -5.64
C SER A 186 3.06 -14.62 -5.13
N PHE A 187 1.83 -14.61 -5.66
CA PHE A 187 0.80 -13.66 -5.30
C PHE A 187 -0.42 -14.41 -4.76
N VAL A 188 -0.75 -14.20 -3.48
CA VAL A 188 -1.90 -14.84 -2.82
C VAL A 188 -2.84 -13.75 -2.32
N SER A 189 -4.05 -13.67 -2.87
CA SER A 189 -5.00 -12.59 -2.59
C SER A 189 -6.44 -13.06 -2.41
N GLU A 190 -7.30 -12.12 -1.99
CA GLU A 190 -8.74 -12.32 -1.85
C GLU A 190 -9.13 -13.46 -0.89
N CYS A 191 -8.24 -13.79 0.07
CA CYS A 191 -8.54 -14.74 1.13
C CYS A 191 -9.33 -14.05 2.24
N LYS A 192 -10.65 -13.93 2.09
CA LYS A 192 -11.54 -13.19 2.99
C LYS A 192 -12.84 -13.93 3.23
N GLY A 193 -13.49 -13.64 4.36
CA GLY A 193 -14.76 -14.28 4.74
C GLY A 193 -15.49 -13.46 5.78
N ILE A 194 -16.78 -13.76 5.94
CA ILE A 194 -17.64 -13.19 6.98
C ILE A 194 -17.83 -14.22 8.08
N GLY A 195 -17.47 -13.88 9.33
CA GLY A 195 -17.66 -14.76 10.50
C GLY A 195 -16.81 -16.03 10.48
N GLN A 196 -15.74 -16.08 9.67
CA GLN A 196 -14.80 -17.20 9.62
C GLN A 196 -13.36 -16.72 9.52
N ASP A 197 -12.43 -17.54 10.00
CA ASP A 197 -11.01 -17.32 9.85
C ASP A 197 -10.57 -17.64 8.42
N THR A 198 -9.73 -16.76 7.87
CA THR A 198 -9.23 -16.88 6.51
C THR A 198 -7.73 -16.65 6.50
N GLN A 199 -6.99 -17.40 5.68
CA GLN A 199 -5.53 -17.30 5.60
C GLN A 199 -5.07 -17.31 4.14
N ALA A 200 -4.05 -16.51 3.81
CA ALA A 200 -3.30 -16.68 2.58
C ALA A 200 -2.47 -17.98 2.66
N ILE A 201 -1.73 -18.15 3.77
CA ILE A 201 -0.99 -19.38 4.08
C ILE A 201 -1.34 -19.79 5.51
N GLY A 202 -1.76 -21.05 5.71
CA GLY A 202 -2.02 -21.61 7.04
C GLY A 202 -1.58 -23.05 7.15
N GLY A 203 -0.83 -23.38 8.23
CA GLY A 203 -0.35 -24.73 8.49
C GLY A 203 -0.41 -25.09 9.97
N TRP A 204 -0.76 -26.32 10.30
CA TRP A 204 -0.83 -26.79 11.70
C TRP A 204 -0.36 -28.23 11.90
N ASN A 205 -0.13 -29.00 10.81
CA ASN A 205 0.25 -30.42 10.88
C ASN A 205 1.44 -30.74 9.99
N GLY A 206 2.30 -29.75 9.71
CA GLY A 206 3.52 -29.90 8.91
C GLY A 206 4.76 -29.59 9.74
N PRO A 207 5.80 -30.43 9.65
CA PRO A 207 7.00 -30.27 10.46
C PRO A 207 7.94 -29.15 9.99
N GLY A 208 7.81 -28.65 8.75
CA GLY A 208 8.82 -27.77 8.15
C GLY A 208 10.04 -28.55 7.64
N PRO A 209 11.19 -27.89 7.32
CA PRO A 209 11.34 -26.44 7.27
C PRO A 209 10.57 -25.79 6.13
N TYR A 210 10.34 -24.47 6.25
CA TYR A 210 9.64 -23.66 5.25
C TYR A 210 10.47 -22.45 4.85
N THR A 211 10.52 -22.17 3.55
CA THR A 211 11.00 -20.90 2.99
C THR A 211 9.84 -20.19 2.32
N ILE A 212 9.48 -19.01 2.81
CA ILE A 212 8.39 -18.18 2.29
C ILE A 212 8.99 -16.82 1.97
N GLU A 213 9.19 -16.53 0.69
CA GLU A 213 10.03 -15.41 0.27
C GLU A 213 9.43 -14.65 -0.92
N ASN A 214 9.53 -13.32 -0.89
CA ASN A 214 9.12 -12.42 -1.97
C ASN A 214 7.67 -12.64 -2.44
N ASN A 215 6.74 -12.95 -1.53
CA ASN A 215 5.33 -13.13 -1.86
C ASN A 215 4.52 -11.87 -1.51
N TYR A 216 3.43 -11.65 -2.22
CA TYR A 216 2.31 -10.84 -1.76
C TYR A 216 1.29 -11.75 -1.06
N LEU A 217 0.95 -11.42 0.17
CA LEU A 217 0.08 -12.28 1.00
C LEU A 217 -1.06 -11.45 1.60
N GLU A 218 -2.28 -11.72 1.16
CA GLU A 218 -3.47 -10.99 1.54
C GLU A 218 -4.55 -11.91 2.09
N ALA A 219 -4.92 -11.69 3.35
CA ALA A 219 -6.09 -12.32 3.94
C ALA A 219 -6.77 -11.42 4.97
N ALA A 220 -8.08 -11.54 5.11
CA ALA A 220 -8.85 -10.78 6.10
C ALA A 220 -8.61 -11.31 7.52
N GLY A 221 -8.60 -12.61 7.71
CA GLY A 221 -8.30 -13.24 8.99
C GLY A 221 -6.83 -13.09 9.37
N GLU A 222 -6.09 -14.16 9.35
CA GLU A 222 -4.64 -14.18 9.53
C GLU A 222 -3.97 -14.32 8.15
N SER A 223 -3.17 -13.34 7.69
CA SER A 223 -2.52 -13.50 6.38
C SER A 223 -1.59 -14.71 6.39
N VAL A 224 -0.86 -14.94 7.48
CA VAL A 224 -0.02 -16.12 7.70
C VAL A 224 -0.24 -16.66 9.10
N MET A 225 -0.47 -17.97 9.23
CA MET A 225 -0.64 -18.62 10.53
C MET A 225 0.00 -20.01 10.58
N PHE A 226 0.77 -20.27 11.64
CA PHE A 226 1.27 -21.60 11.98
C PHE A 226 0.71 -22.09 13.33
N GLY A 227 -0.02 -23.19 13.33
CA GLY A 227 -0.82 -23.69 14.43
C GLY A 227 -2.30 -23.34 14.29
N GLY A 228 -3.01 -23.14 15.39
CA GLY A 228 -4.44 -22.79 15.40
C GLY A 228 -5.39 -23.99 15.38
N ALA A 229 -4.87 -25.19 15.17
CA ALA A 229 -5.48 -26.48 15.46
C ALA A 229 -4.40 -27.40 16.01
N ASP A 230 -4.80 -28.39 16.80
CA ASP A 230 -3.85 -29.36 17.34
C ASP A 230 -3.34 -30.27 16.20
N PRO A 231 -2.03 -30.49 16.07
CA PRO A 231 -1.50 -31.36 15.03
C PRO A 231 -1.94 -32.81 15.26
N ALA A 232 -2.29 -33.51 14.18
CA ALA A 232 -2.63 -34.93 14.23
C ALA A 232 -1.40 -35.82 14.50
N ILE A 233 -0.19 -35.31 14.21
CA ILE A 233 1.08 -35.98 14.50
C ILE A 233 1.51 -35.61 15.92
N ALA A 234 1.70 -36.59 16.77
CA ALA A 234 2.11 -36.39 18.15
C ALA A 234 3.48 -35.69 18.25
N ASN A 235 3.61 -34.75 19.17
CA ASN A 235 4.80 -33.94 19.42
C ASN A 235 5.27 -33.07 18.23
N LEU A 236 4.44 -32.86 17.23
CA LEU A 236 4.77 -32.03 16.09
C LEU A 236 4.78 -30.54 16.46
N VAL A 237 5.86 -29.86 16.10
CA VAL A 237 6.01 -28.42 16.09
C VAL A 237 6.54 -28.05 14.72
N ALA A 238 5.97 -27.05 14.06
CA ALA A 238 6.55 -26.50 12.82
C ALA A 238 7.93 -25.90 13.12
N ASP A 239 8.97 -26.35 12.41
CA ASP A 239 10.37 -26.08 12.73
C ASP A 239 11.15 -25.55 11.52
N GLY A 240 11.95 -24.49 11.71
CA GLY A 240 12.80 -23.94 10.67
C GLY A 240 12.01 -23.11 9.65
N ILE A 241 11.30 -22.08 10.09
CA ILE A 241 10.53 -21.20 9.20
C ILE A 241 11.35 -19.95 8.87
N THR A 242 11.66 -19.75 7.59
CA THR A 242 12.23 -18.52 7.04
C THR A 242 11.13 -17.77 6.30
N PHE A 243 10.77 -16.60 6.80
CA PHE A 243 9.76 -15.72 6.25
C PHE A 243 10.39 -14.36 5.95
N ARG A 244 10.74 -14.10 4.69
CA ARG A 244 11.52 -12.90 4.35
C ARG A 244 11.05 -12.21 3.08
N ARG A 245 11.25 -10.90 3.04
CA ARG A 245 10.96 -10.05 1.89
C ARG A 245 9.53 -10.22 1.34
N ASN A 246 8.56 -10.59 2.19
CA ASN A 246 7.16 -10.67 1.80
C ASN A 246 6.46 -9.33 2.01
N TYR A 247 5.55 -8.98 1.13
CA TYR A 247 4.61 -7.90 1.32
C TYR A 247 3.28 -8.47 1.82
N VAL A 248 3.01 -8.26 3.11
CA VAL A 248 1.81 -8.75 3.78
C VAL A 248 0.88 -7.57 3.97
N SER A 249 -0.17 -7.48 3.16
CA SER A 249 -1.06 -6.33 3.15
C SER A 249 -2.50 -6.74 2.90
N ARG A 250 -3.42 -5.79 3.06
CA ARG A 250 -4.82 -5.94 2.69
C ARG A 250 -5.42 -4.61 2.26
N PRO A 251 -6.39 -4.59 1.32
CA PRO A 251 -7.01 -3.36 0.87
C PRO A 251 -7.77 -2.65 1.99
N MET A 252 -7.56 -1.35 2.17
CA MET A 252 -8.29 -0.55 3.15
C MET A 252 -9.80 -0.51 2.89
N SER A 253 -10.23 -0.70 1.63
CA SER A 253 -11.64 -0.82 1.25
C SER A 253 -12.37 -2.02 1.90
N TRP A 254 -11.62 -2.98 2.46
CA TRP A 254 -12.25 -4.06 3.23
C TRP A 254 -12.79 -3.61 4.60
N ARG A 255 -12.50 -2.40 5.03
CA ARG A 255 -13.12 -1.76 6.20
C ARG A 255 -14.56 -1.32 5.94
N ASP A 256 -14.86 -1.04 4.68
CA ASP A 256 -16.16 -0.52 4.30
C ASP A 256 -17.22 -1.62 4.32
N PRO A 257 -18.48 -1.30 4.61
CA PRO A 257 -19.57 -2.25 4.48
C PRO A 257 -19.63 -2.84 3.06
N LEU A 258 -19.90 -4.14 2.96
CA LEU A 258 -20.01 -4.86 1.67
C LEU A 258 -21.17 -4.39 0.79
N VAL A 259 -22.06 -3.60 1.35
CA VAL A 259 -23.18 -2.98 0.67
C VAL A 259 -23.25 -1.53 1.14
N GLU A 260 -23.27 -0.61 0.21
CA GLU A 260 -23.37 0.81 0.55
C GLU A 260 -24.69 1.16 1.23
N THR A 261 -24.67 2.19 2.07
CA THR A 261 -25.87 2.71 2.72
C THR A 261 -26.74 3.44 1.69
N PRO A 262 -28.06 3.17 1.65
CA PRO A 262 -28.97 3.92 0.79
C PRO A 262 -28.89 5.43 1.07
N LYS A 263 -28.81 6.22 0.00
CA LYS A 263 -28.67 7.68 0.03
C LYS A 263 -29.86 8.34 -0.68
N ASP A 264 -29.97 9.64 -0.54
CA ASP A 264 -30.96 10.50 -1.20
C ASP A 264 -32.40 10.03 -0.95
N LEU A 265 -32.69 9.66 0.33
CA LEU A 265 -34.03 9.28 0.72
C LEU A 265 -34.95 10.51 0.62
N THR A 266 -36.03 10.37 -0.11
CA THR A 266 -37.08 11.37 -0.24
C THR A 266 -38.41 10.79 0.15
N THR A 267 -39.28 11.63 0.69
CA THR A 267 -40.64 11.25 1.09
C THR A 267 -41.68 12.21 0.52
N SER A 268 -42.82 11.68 0.16
CA SER A 268 -44.02 12.47 -0.21
C SER A 268 -45.28 11.82 0.33
N ALA A 269 -46.25 12.63 0.72
CA ALA A 269 -47.57 12.17 1.14
C ALA A 269 -48.49 12.07 -0.07
N SER A 270 -49.41 11.10 -0.08
CA SER A 270 -50.53 10.98 -1.03
C SER A 270 -51.81 10.54 -0.33
N ASP A 271 -52.97 10.75 -0.96
CA ASP A 271 -54.27 10.40 -0.40
C ASP A 271 -54.66 8.93 -0.59
N ASP A 272 -53.78 8.13 -1.24
CA ASP A 272 -54.03 6.72 -1.62
C ASP A 272 -53.62 5.75 -0.52
N GLY A 273 -54.26 5.75 0.65
CA GLY A 273 -53.89 4.84 1.73
C GLY A 273 -54.75 4.98 2.96
N SER A 274 -54.39 4.25 4.01
CA SER A 274 -55.13 4.21 5.26
C SER A 274 -54.34 4.69 6.47
N LEU A 275 -53.15 5.27 6.26
CA LEU A 275 -52.37 5.88 7.35
C LEU A 275 -53.12 7.08 7.89
N PRO A 276 -53.36 7.21 9.20
CA PRO A 276 -53.95 8.41 9.82
C PRO A 276 -53.09 9.65 9.54
N ALA A 277 -53.70 10.86 9.64
CA ALA A 277 -52.90 12.09 9.69
C ALA A 277 -51.95 12.01 10.85
N GLY A 278 -50.65 12.33 10.61
CA GLY A 278 -49.61 12.21 11.61
C GLY A 278 -48.22 12.48 11.09
N GLU A 279 -47.22 12.26 11.93
CA GLU A 279 -45.81 12.34 11.61
C GLU A 279 -45.22 10.92 11.51
N TYR A 280 -44.54 10.64 10.41
CA TYR A 280 -44.00 9.33 10.10
C TYR A 280 -42.50 9.43 9.81
N ALA A 281 -41.73 8.47 10.31
CA ALA A 281 -40.30 8.39 10.07
C ALA A 281 -39.88 7.05 9.48
N TYR A 282 -38.92 7.10 8.57
CA TYR A 282 -38.45 5.91 7.86
C TYR A 282 -36.93 5.88 7.73
N ARG A 283 -36.39 4.67 7.69
CA ARG A 283 -34.98 4.37 7.39
C ARG A 283 -34.91 3.19 6.44
N VAL A 284 -33.85 3.09 5.65
CA VAL A 284 -33.69 2.02 4.68
C VAL A 284 -32.35 1.33 4.87
N ILE A 285 -32.37 0.00 4.76
CA ILE A 285 -31.16 -0.84 4.70
C ILE A 285 -31.16 -1.57 3.35
N ALA A 286 -30.05 -1.55 2.63
CA ALA A 286 -29.83 -2.37 1.45
C ALA A 286 -29.29 -3.75 1.83
N GLY A 287 -29.77 -4.79 1.19
CA GLY A 287 -29.30 -6.17 1.33
C GLY A 287 -28.80 -6.75 0.02
N ARG A 288 -27.77 -7.59 0.11
CA ARG A 288 -27.19 -8.31 -1.02
C ARG A 288 -27.06 -9.79 -0.70
N ALA A 289 -27.40 -10.65 -1.65
CA ALA A 289 -27.10 -12.07 -1.60
C ALA A 289 -26.40 -12.51 -2.89
N VAL A 290 -25.12 -12.87 -2.78
CA VAL A 290 -24.32 -13.32 -3.93
C VAL A 290 -23.71 -14.67 -3.59
N ARG A 291 -23.99 -15.69 -4.41
CA ARG A 291 -23.44 -17.06 -4.26
C ARG A 291 -23.45 -17.59 -2.81
N GLY A 292 -24.55 -17.31 -2.06
CA GLY A 292 -24.72 -17.74 -0.68
C GLY A 292 -24.19 -16.76 0.39
N VAL A 293 -23.40 -15.77 0.03
CA VAL A 293 -22.95 -14.72 0.94
C VAL A 293 -24.05 -13.68 1.09
N LYS A 294 -24.50 -13.47 2.32
CA LYS A 294 -25.51 -12.46 2.68
C LYS A 294 -24.80 -11.28 3.36
N ALA A 295 -25.05 -10.09 2.87
CA ALA A 295 -24.52 -8.85 3.43
C ALA A 295 -25.61 -7.79 3.48
N ARG A 296 -25.45 -6.81 4.39
CA ARG A 296 -26.33 -5.65 4.51
C ARG A 296 -25.51 -4.38 4.68
N SER A 297 -26.12 -3.26 4.31
CA SER A 297 -25.56 -1.93 4.56
C SER A 297 -25.71 -1.51 6.02
N ASP A 298 -25.09 -0.40 6.39
CA ASP A 298 -25.55 0.41 7.50
C ASP A 298 -26.96 0.93 7.25
N VAL A 299 -27.59 1.40 8.31
CA VAL A 299 -28.92 2.04 8.22
C VAL A 299 -28.78 3.46 7.67
N SER A 300 -29.67 3.86 6.78
CA SER A 300 -29.75 5.23 6.26
C SER A 300 -30.02 6.26 7.36
N ALA A 301 -29.79 7.53 7.05
CA ALA A 301 -30.37 8.62 7.84
C ALA A 301 -31.89 8.46 7.91
N GLU A 302 -32.48 8.93 9.02
CA GLU A 302 -33.93 9.00 9.20
C GLU A 302 -34.50 10.12 8.31
N VAL A 303 -35.60 9.80 7.61
CA VAL A 303 -36.40 10.82 6.91
C VAL A 303 -37.78 10.89 7.56
N VAL A 304 -38.25 12.10 7.79
CA VAL A 304 -39.51 12.37 8.45
C VAL A 304 -40.47 13.07 7.49
N VAL A 305 -41.71 12.67 7.51
CA VAL A 305 -42.80 13.25 6.70
C VAL A 305 -44.03 13.46 7.55
N ARG A 306 -44.72 14.57 7.35
CA ARG A 306 -45.99 14.87 8.01
C ARG A 306 -47.15 14.81 7.01
N THR A 307 -48.17 14.03 7.35
CA THR A 307 -49.42 13.94 6.60
C THR A 307 -50.48 14.73 7.33
N THR A 308 -51.32 15.44 6.62
CA THR A 308 -52.44 16.25 7.16
C THR A 308 -53.80 15.58 6.96
N THR A 309 -53.85 14.54 6.12
CA THR A 309 -55.04 13.75 5.79
C THR A 309 -54.72 12.27 5.98
N VAL A 310 -55.75 11.41 6.01
CA VAL A 310 -55.60 9.97 5.89
C VAL A 310 -55.06 9.66 4.48
N GLY A 311 -54.03 8.82 4.36
CA GLY A 311 -53.44 8.57 3.06
C GLY A 311 -52.26 7.56 3.11
N ALA A 312 -51.29 7.77 2.29
CA ALA A 312 -50.04 6.97 2.20
C ALA A 312 -48.81 7.85 2.20
N VAL A 313 -47.67 7.22 2.49
CA VAL A 313 -46.34 7.82 2.39
C VAL A 313 -45.55 7.05 1.32
N ARG A 314 -45.06 7.77 0.32
CA ARG A 314 -44.16 7.26 -0.68
C ARG A 314 -42.73 7.61 -0.28
N LEU A 315 -41.85 6.61 -0.27
CA LEU A 315 -40.41 6.74 -0.12
C LEU A 315 -39.71 6.40 -1.42
N GLN A 316 -38.64 7.12 -1.73
CA GLN A 316 -37.74 6.81 -2.83
C GLN A 316 -36.30 7.02 -2.39
N TRP A 317 -35.36 6.28 -2.96
CA TRP A 317 -33.92 6.41 -2.67
C TRP A 317 -33.08 6.02 -3.91
N GLN A 318 -31.82 6.37 -3.87
CA GLN A 318 -30.87 6.00 -4.92
C GLN A 318 -30.60 4.48 -4.91
N ALA A 319 -30.52 3.86 -6.08
CA ALA A 319 -30.19 2.45 -6.21
C ALA A 319 -28.77 2.18 -5.67
N VAL A 320 -28.66 1.15 -4.82
CA VAL A 320 -27.37 0.71 -4.27
C VAL A 320 -26.81 -0.39 -5.17
N ALA A 321 -25.58 -0.24 -5.60
CA ALA A 321 -24.91 -1.20 -6.48
C ALA A 321 -24.89 -2.60 -5.85
N GLY A 322 -25.32 -3.62 -6.59
CA GLY A 322 -25.35 -5.00 -6.14
C GLY A 322 -26.40 -5.34 -5.08
N ALA A 323 -27.24 -4.39 -4.64
CA ALA A 323 -28.35 -4.70 -3.75
C ALA A 323 -29.37 -5.61 -4.45
N THR A 324 -29.85 -6.63 -3.75
CA THR A 324 -30.87 -7.56 -4.23
C THR A 324 -32.23 -7.36 -3.54
N GLU A 325 -32.23 -6.68 -2.41
CA GLU A 325 -33.42 -6.33 -1.62
C GLU A 325 -33.13 -5.07 -0.80
N TYR A 326 -34.20 -4.43 -0.32
CA TYR A 326 -34.14 -3.38 0.69
C TYR A 326 -35.14 -3.70 1.80
N ARG A 327 -34.83 -3.25 3.02
CA ARG A 327 -35.71 -3.24 4.16
C ARG A 327 -36.02 -1.82 4.54
N VAL A 328 -37.27 -1.43 4.47
CA VAL A 328 -37.76 -0.11 4.88
C VAL A 328 -38.30 -0.24 6.29
N TYR A 329 -37.69 0.45 7.23
CA TYR A 329 -38.10 0.51 8.64
C TYR A 329 -38.94 1.77 8.89
N GLY A 330 -40.07 1.63 9.57
CA GLY A 330 -41.04 2.70 9.88
C GLY A 330 -41.86 2.33 11.12
N ARG A 331 -42.74 3.15 11.60
CA ARG A 331 -43.30 4.46 11.20
C ARG A 331 -42.99 5.52 12.26
N THR A 332 -42.49 5.09 13.44
CA THR A 332 -42.34 5.95 14.60
C THR A 332 -41.06 6.78 14.51
N VAL A 333 -41.15 8.06 14.77
CA VAL A 333 -40.00 8.97 14.82
C VAL A 333 -39.04 8.50 15.92
N GLY A 334 -37.76 8.31 15.58
CA GLY A 334 -36.72 7.86 16.51
C GLY A 334 -36.73 6.39 16.90
N ASP A 335 -37.85 5.64 16.64
CA ASP A 335 -38.00 4.23 17.05
C ASP A 335 -38.81 3.44 16.03
N GLN A 336 -38.14 3.01 14.94
CA GLN A 336 -38.76 2.24 13.88
C GLN A 336 -38.69 0.73 14.20
N ASN A 337 -39.82 0.14 14.64
CA ASN A 337 -39.92 -1.26 15.09
C ASN A 337 -40.64 -2.17 14.11
N THR A 338 -40.86 -1.71 12.88
CA THR A 338 -41.53 -2.48 11.84
C THR A 338 -40.83 -2.29 10.52
N PHE A 339 -40.66 -3.37 9.72
CA PHE A 339 -40.10 -3.24 8.41
C PHE A 339 -40.91 -3.92 7.32
N TRP A 340 -40.71 -3.47 6.10
CA TRP A 340 -41.17 -4.07 4.86
C TRP A 340 -40.00 -4.40 3.94
N ARG A 341 -40.07 -5.51 3.25
CA ARG A 341 -39.09 -5.93 2.26
C ARG A 341 -39.52 -5.53 0.88
N VAL A 342 -38.65 -4.89 0.12
CA VAL A 342 -38.86 -4.48 -1.27
C VAL A 342 -37.65 -4.81 -2.11
N THR A 343 -37.84 -4.97 -3.42
CA THR A 343 -36.72 -5.22 -4.37
C THR A 343 -36.40 -4.00 -5.24
N GLY A 344 -37.30 -3.02 -5.26
CA GLY A 344 -37.09 -1.75 -5.97
C GLY A 344 -36.55 -0.65 -5.04
N THR A 345 -36.35 0.53 -5.60
CA THR A 345 -35.88 1.72 -4.91
C THR A 345 -37.02 2.66 -4.49
N GLU A 346 -38.23 2.11 -4.40
CA GLU A 346 -39.41 2.81 -3.95
C GLU A 346 -40.24 1.91 -3.03
N PHE A 347 -40.89 2.53 -2.06
CA PHE A 347 -41.83 1.91 -1.17
C PHE A 347 -43.00 2.86 -0.91
N VAL A 348 -44.23 2.34 -1.00
CA VAL A 348 -45.43 3.11 -0.65
C VAL A 348 -46.04 2.48 0.59
N ASP A 349 -46.03 3.18 1.67
CA ASP A 349 -46.69 2.80 2.91
C ASP A 349 -48.13 3.24 2.89
N THR A 350 -49.01 2.29 2.61
CA THR A 350 -50.47 2.50 2.56
C THR A 350 -51.20 2.21 3.87
N GLY A 351 -50.43 1.93 4.96
CA GLY A 351 -50.99 1.52 6.24
C GLY A 351 -50.95 0.01 6.48
N ALA A 352 -50.54 -0.81 5.50
CA ALA A 352 -50.44 -2.25 5.64
C ALA A 352 -49.48 -2.66 6.79
N ALA A 353 -49.81 -3.79 7.44
CA ALA A 353 -48.95 -4.33 8.49
C ALA A 353 -47.57 -4.76 7.92
N GLY A 354 -46.53 -4.44 8.61
CA GLY A 354 -45.17 -4.91 8.34
C GLY A 354 -44.72 -6.00 9.31
N THR A 355 -43.51 -6.46 9.18
CA THR A 355 -42.87 -7.42 10.10
C THR A 355 -42.30 -6.66 11.29
N SER A 356 -42.61 -7.13 12.52
CA SER A 356 -42.07 -6.54 13.73
C SER A 356 -40.59 -6.91 13.91
N GLU A 357 -39.69 -5.92 13.77
CA GLU A 357 -38.26 -6.01 14.00
C GLU A 357 -37.73 -4.57 14.16
N ALA A 358 -36.99 -4.31 15.21
CA ALA A 358 -36.36 -3.02 15.42
C ALA A 358 -35.25 -2.78 14.38
N VAL A 359 -34.99 -1.51 14.11
CA VAL A 359 -33.83 -1.10 13.28
C VAL A 359 -32.56 -1.69 13.88
N PRO A 360 -31.73 -2.41 13.10
CA PRO A 360 -30.45 -2.90 13.57
C PRO A 360 -29.53 -1.77 14.04
N THR A 361 -28.97 -1.92 15.22
CA THR A 361 -28.00 -0.99 15.80
C THR A 361 -26.56 -1.29 15.40
N SER A 362 -26.29 -2.48 14.84
CA SER A 362 -24.98 -2.89 14.37
C SER A 362 -24.70 -2.34 12.97
N ALA A 363 -23.43 -1.99 12.73
CA ALA A 363 -22.92 -1.55 11.44
C ALA A 363 -23.19 -2.57 10.31
N GLY A 364 -23.04 -2.14 9.07
CA GLY A 364 -23.13 -2.99 7.89
C GLY A 364 -22.17 -4.18 7.94
N THR A 365 -22.43 -5.16 7.12
CA THR A 365 -21.59 -6.36 7.04
C THR A 365 -20.23 -6.02 6.45
N VAL A 366 -19.17 -6.37 7.15
CA VAL A 366 -17.77 -6.24 6.74
C VAL A 366 -17.06 -7.59 6.76
N TRP A 367 -15.89 -7.67 6.13
CA TRP A 367 -15.04 -8.85 6.22
C TRP A 367 -14.50 -9.03 7.64
N SER A 368 -14.33 -10.28 8.09
CA SER A 368 -13.77 -10.61 9.40
C SER A 368 -12.26 -10.44 9.39
N VAL A 369 -11.76 -9.39 10.05
CA VAL A 369 -10.35 -9.02 10.05
C VAL A 369 -9.70 -9.32 11.41
N LYS A 370 -8.51 -9.95 11.35
CA LYS A 370 -7.67 -10.26 12.51
C LYS A 370 -6.22 -9.83 12.26
N ASN A 371 -5.26 -10.73 12.40
CA ASN A 371 -3.83 -10.44 12.43
C ASN A 371 -3.18 -10.49 11.02
N LEU A 372 -1.97 -9.94 10.86
CA LEU A 372 -1.18 -10.11 9.64
C LEU A 372 -0.28 -11.36 9.71
N PHE A 373 0.30 -11.63 10.87
CA PHE A 373 1.19 -12.77 11.10
C PHE A 373 0.94 -13.38 12.47
N GLU A 374 0.76 -14.70 12.54
CA GLU A 374 0.45 -15.39 13.78
C GLU A 374 1.19 -16.72 13.92
N LEU A 375 1.85 -16.93 15.08
CA LEU A 375 2.42 -18.18 15.49
C LEU A 375 1.68 -18.72 16.72
N LYS A 376 1.22 -19.95 16.63
CA LYS A 376 0.55 -20.71 17.71
C LYS A 376 1.28 -22.00 18.08
N ASN A 377 2.03 -22.58 17.14
CA ASN A 377 2.87 -23.76 17.35
C ASN A 377 4.00 -23.77 16.33
N ALA A 378 5.13 -23.13 16.67
CA ALA A 378 6.28 -23.01 15.78
C ALA A 378 7.58 -22.77 16.58
N ARG A 379 8.71 -23.18 16.02
CA ARG A 379 10.04 -22.88 16.56
C ARG A 379 11.08 -22.68 15.47
N ASN A 380 12.22 -22.08 15.83
CA ASN A 380 13.30 -21.72 14.91
C ASN A 380 12.77 -20.88 13.73
N VAL A 381 12.13 -19.73 14.06
CA VAL A 381 11.45 -18.88 13.09
C VAL A 381 12.24 -17.61 12.87
N VAL A 382 12.53 -17.30 11.62
CA VAL A 382 13.14 -16.03 11.17
C VAL A 382 12.12 -15.28 10.35
N VAL A 383 11.76 -14.08 10.80
CA VAL A 383 10.86 -13.15 10.12
C VAL A 383 11.64 -11.87 9.86
N GLU A 384 12.09 -11.67 8.63
CA GLU A 384 13.01 -10.57 8.33
C GLU A 384 12.72 -9.88 7.00
N GLU A 385 12.98 -8.56 6.97
CA GLU A 385 12.93 -7.77 5.74
C GLU A 385 11.54 -7.77 5.08
N ASN A 386 10.46 -7.94 5.87
CA ASN A 386 9.10 -7.92 5.38
C ASN A 386 8.45 -6.55 5.60
N ILE A 387 7.43 -6.26 4.81
CA ILE A 387 6.51 -5.15 5.05
C ILE A 387 5.15 -5.73 5.42
N PHE A 388 4.67 -5.37 6.62
CA PHE A 388 3.33 -5.68 7.13
C PHE A 388 2.51 -4.40 7.17
N GLU A 389 1.38 -4.37 6.45
CA GLU A 389 0.65 -3.13 6.26
C GLU A 389 -0.87 -3.32 6.32
N ASN A 390 -1.58 -2.26 6.72
CA ASN A 390 -3.04 -2.19 6.68
C ASN A 390 -3.72 -3.19 7.63
N HIS A 391 -3.52 -2.98 8.92
CA HIS A 391 -4.17 -3.76 9.97
C HIS A 391 -5.11 -2.87 10.80
N TRP A 392 -6.36 -3.30 10.99
CA TRP A 392 -7.34 -2.60 11.83
C TRP A 392 -8.11 -3.57 12.73
N ARG A 393 -8.67 -3.02 13.82
CA ARG A 393 -9.52 -3.80 14.73
C ARG A 393 -10.87 -4.05 14.08
N GLN A 394 -11.27 -5.33 14.01
CA GLN A 394 -12.62 -5.74 13.60
C GLN A 394 -13.08 -6.99 14.37
N ALA A 395 -12.64 -8.20 14.01
CA ALA A 395 -13.05 -9.45 14.66
C ALA A 395 -12.28 -9.74 15.96
N GLN A 396 -11.15 -9.10 16.19
CA GLN A 396 -10.36 -9.20 17.42
C GLN A 396 -9.91 -7.81 17.89
N ALA A 397 -9.34 -7.75 19.12
CA ALA A 397 -8.80 -6.52 19.70
C ALA A 397 -7.65 -5.91 18.88
N GLY A 398 -7.02 -6.72 18.02
CA GLY A 398 -6.22 -6.28 16.89
C GLY A 398 -4.77 -5.94 17.19
N TYR A 399 -3.90 -6.96 17.16
CA TYR A 399 -2.46 -6.82 17.03
C TYR A 399 -2.03 -7.35 15.66
N ALA A 400 -1.15 -6.63 14.99
CA ALA A 400 -0.66 -7.03 13.67
C ALA A 400 0.12 -8.35 13.73
N ILE A 401 0.96 -8.50 14.75
CA ILE A 401 1.85 -9.66 14.98
C ILE A 401 1.45 -10.34 16.27
N VAL A 402 1.19 -11.65 16.23
CA VAL A 402 0.70 -12.44 17.37
C VAL A 402 1.55 -13.69 17.54
N LEU A 403 2.20 -13.81 18.69
CA LEU A 403 3.07 -14.92 19.07
C LEU A 403 2.52 -15.55 20.37
N THR A 404 1.62 -16.52 20.22
CA THR A 404 0.82 -17.04 21.35
C THR A 404 0.66 -18.55 21.25
N PRO A 405 1.40 -19.36 22.04
CA PRO A 405 1.22 -20.80 22.03
C PRO A 405 -0.26 -21.16 22.22
N ARG A 406 -0.75 -22.13 21.45
CA ARG A 406 -2.16 -22.59 21.58
C ARG A 406 -2.26 -24.11 21.51
N ASN A 407 -2.94 -24.66 22.47
CA ASN A 407 -3.41 -26.05 22.53
C ASN A 407 -4.94 -26.03 22.31
N SER A 408 -5.35 -25.82 21.07
CA SER A 408 -6.71 -25.40 20.72
C SER A 408 -7.81 -26.41 21.12
N GLN A 409 -7.53 -27.70 21.04
CA GLN A 409 -8.46 -28.78 21.39
C GLN A 409 -8.05 -29.56 22.64
N GLY A 410 -6.95 -29.19 23.31
CA GLY A 410 -6.43 -29.87 24.49
C GLY A 410 -5.52 -31.07 24.19
N GLY A 411 -5.30 -31.40 22.91
CA GLY A 411 -4.46 -32.51 22.48
C GLY A 411 -3.00 -32.20 22.30
N CYS A 412 -2.59 -30.92 22.36
CA CYS A 412 -1.25 -30.42 22.06
C CYS A 412 -0.56 -29.78 23.29
N GLY A 413 -0.38 -30.53 24.37
CA GLY A 413 0.36 -30.02 25.53
C GLY A 413 1.82 -29.65 25.25
N TRP A 414 2.36 -29.98 24.08
CA TRP A 414 3.69 -29.62 23.60
C TRP A 414 3.71 -28.40 22.68
N CYS A 415 2.57 -27.86 22.29
CA CYS A 415 2.49 -26.65 21.46
C CYS A 415 3.28 -25.51 22.10
N VAL A 416 4.10 -24.82 21.31
CA VAL A 416 5.07 -23.81 21.75
C VAL A 416 5.31 -22.77 20.69
N VAL A 417 5.74 -21.57 21.12
CA VAL A 417 6.35 -20.55 20.26
C VAL A 417 7.72 -20.23 20.85
N GLU A 418 8.79 -20.65 20.18
CA GLU A 418 10.16 -20.49 20.71
C GLU A 418 11.19 -20.26 19.62
N HIS A 419 12.33 -19.62 19.98
CA HIS A 419 13.44 -19.29 19.07
C HIS A 419 12.96 -18.49 17.87
N VAL A 420 12.30 -17.35 18.10
CA VAL A 420 11.75 -16.48 17.05
C VAL A 420 12.60 -15.21 16.93
N ARG A 421 13.04 -14.89 15.73
CA ARG A 421 13.69 -13.63 15.38
C ARG A 421 12.78 -12.85 14.43
N PHE A 422 12.35 -11.67 14.87
CA PHE A 422 11.56 -10.72 14.09
C PHE A 422 12.43 -9.46 13.89
N GLU A 423 13.10 -9.35 12.75
CA GLU A 423 14.18 -8.40 12.54
C GLU A 423 14.06 -7.67 11.21
N ARG A 424 14.38 -6.37 11.20
CA ARG A 424 14.37 -5.53 10.00
C ARG A 424 13.06 -5.59 9.21
N ASN A 425 11.94 -5.54 9.92
CA ASN A 425 10.63 -5.46 9.31
C ASN A 425 10.04 -4.07 9.47
N ILE A 426 9.17 -3.69 8.54
CA ILE A 426 8.28 -2.54 8.68
C ILE A 426 6.88 -3.06 8.99
N VAL A 427 6.30 -2.57 10.09
CA VAL A 427 4.88 -2.77 10.44
C VAL A 427 4.23 -1.39 10.43
N ARG A 428 3.43 -1.07 9.44
CA ARG A 428 2.88 0.27 9.29
C ARG A 428 1.37 0.26 9.02
N ASN A 429 0.73 1.40 9.26
CA ASN A 429 -0.72 1.55 9.18
C ASN A 429 -1.45 0.43 9.95
N ALA A 430 -1.04 0.22 11.21
CA ALA A 430 -1.54 -0.87 12.05
C ALA A 430 -2.20 -0.34 13.33
N ALA A 431 -3.27 -1.03 13.76
CA ALA A 431 -4.07 -0.67 14.93
C ALA A 431 -3.34 -0.92 16.26
N ALA A 432 -2.44 -1.89 16.30
CA ALA A 432 -1.48 -2.18 17.36
C ALA A 432 -0.38 -3.11 16.83
N GLY A 433 0.75 -3.17 17.52
CA GLY A 433 1.95 -3.87 17.07
C GLY A 433 1.94 -5.37 17.39
N VAL A 434 2.42 -5.74 18.56
CA VAL A 434 2.80 -7.11 18.90
C VAL A 434 2.06 -7.64 20.13
N ASN A 435 1.60 -8.89 20.07
CA ASN A 435 1.09 -9.64 21.22
C ASN A 435 1.94 -10.89 21.45
N VAL A 436 2.57 -11.00 22.63
CA VAL A 436 3.32 -12.17 23.07
C VAL A 436 2.65 -12.77 24.29
N LEU A 437 2.34 -14.05 24.23
CA LEU A 437 1.72 -14.78 25.35
C LEU A 437 2.64 -15.94 25.78
N GLY A 438 2.84 -16.09 27.08
CA GLY A 438 3.68 -17.15 27.64
C GLY A 438 3.09 -18.54 27.52
N TYR A 439 1.81 -18.69 27.87
CA TYR A 439 1.09 -19.95 27.87
C TYR A 439 -0.31 -19.80 27.28
N ASP A 440 -0.89 -20.89 26.81
CA ASP A 440 -2.33 -20.93 26.49
C ASP A 440 -3.16 -20.83 27.78
N GLY A 441 -4.08 -19.86 27.83
CA GLY A 441 -4.96 -19.68 28.98
C GLY A 441 -6.10 -20.68 29.08
N GLY A 442 -6.35 -21.47 28.02
CA GLY A 442 -7.45 -22.44 27.96
C GLY A 442 -7.02 -23.88 28.26
N ASN A 443 -5.95 -24.33 27.66
CA ASN A 443 -5.41 -25.68 27.78
C ASN A 443 -3.90 -25.65 28.02
N PRO A 444 -3.29 -26.66 28.71
CA PRO A 444 -1.86 -26.67 28.92
C PRO A 444 -1.06 -26.60 27.60
N SER A 445 -0.09 -25.69 27.53
CA SER A 445 0.89 -25.56 26.46
C SER A 445 2.30 -25.49 27.06
N ARG A 446 3.35 -25.48 26.23
CA ARG A 446 4.68 -25.09 26.67
C ARG A 446 4.82 -23.58 26.70
N GLN A 447 5.79 -23.11 27.48
CA GLN A 447 6.12 -21.68 27.63
C GLN A 447 6.76 -21.10 26.36
N ALA A 448 6.24 -19.95 25.91
CA ALA A 448 6.88 -19.18 24.86
C ALA A 448 8.21 -18.59 25.38
N ARG A 449 9.27 -18.68 24.56
CA ARG A 449 10.60 -18.23 24.99
C ARG A 449 11.54 -17.93 23.83
N GLU A 450 12.62 -17.20 24.14
CA GLU A 450 13.70 -16.87 23.19
C GLU A 450 13.18 -16.17 21.95
N ILE A 451 12.49 -15.02 22.17
CA ILE A 451 11.87 -14.22 21.12
C ILE A 451 12.59 -12.88 21.04
N VAL A 452 13.05 -12.51 19.85
CA VAL A 452 13.79 -11.27 19.58
C VAL A 452 13.01 -10.39 18.62
N PHE A 453 12.81 -9.12 18.97
CA PHE A 453 12.35 -8.05 18.10
C PHE A 453 13.47 -7.02 17.98
N ARG A 454 14.10 -6.93 16.82
CA ARG A 454 15.26 -6.07 16.60
C ARG A 454 15.20 -5.31 15.30
N GLN A 455 15.60 -4.02 15.32
CA GLN A 455 15.77 -3.21 14.10
C GLN A 455 14.48 -3.14 13.26
N ASN A 456 13.31 -3.00 13.89
CA ASN A 456 12.04 -2.88 13.21
C ASN A 456 11.50 -1.45 13.32
N LEU A 457 10.71 -1.06 12.33
CA LEU A 457 9.91 0.18 12.34
C LEU A 457 8.43 -0.18 12.53
N PHE A 458 7.80 0.45 13.53
CA PHE A 458 6.37 0.31 13.80
C PHE A 458 5.65 1.67 13.66
N GLY A 459 4.74 1.79 12.69
CA GLY A 459 3.82 2.92 12.51
C GLY A 459 2.41 2.51 12.93
N LEU A 460 1.97 2.94 14.12
CA LEU A 460 0.74 2.46 14.77
C LEU A 460 -0.26 3.60 14.99
N SER A 461 -1.56 3.31 14.79
CA SER A 461 -2.60 4.33 14.90
C SER A 461 -3.87 3.83 15.55
N THR A 462 -4.35 4.58 16.58
CA THR A 462 -5.67 4.37 17.19
C THR A 462 -6.83 4.68 16.25
N ALA A 463 -6.62 5.46 15.18
CA ALA A 463 -7.63 5.72 14.14
C ALA A 463 -8.07 4.44 13.40
N LEU A 464 -7.30 3.37 13.52
CA LEU A 464 -7.61 2.05 12.98
C LEU A 464 -8.45 1.18 13.96
N GLY A 465 -8.95 1.80 15.04
CA GLY A 465 -9.87 1.18 15.99
C GLY A 465 -9.20 0.38 17.11
N GLY A 466 -7.89 0.18 17.07
CA GLY A 466 -7.12 -0.47 18.13
C GLY A 466 -6.65 0.51 19.20
N ASN A 467 -5.79 0.03 20.09
CA ASN A 467 -5.23 0.82 21.19
C ASN A 467 -3.93 1.55 20.84
N GLY A 468 -3.35 1.28 19.68
CA GLY A 468 -2.06 1.84 19.25
C GLY A 468 -0.87 1.36 20.08
N TRP A 469 -0.99 0.34 20.89
CA TRP A 469 0.10 -0.16 21.71
C TRP A 469 1.15 -0.87 20.88
N PHE A 470 2.42 -0.62 21.21
CA PHE A 470 3.50 -1.31 20.54
C PHE A 470 3.51 -2.79 20.89
N MET A 471 3.56 -3.10 22.20
CA MET A 471 3.66 -4.50 22.63
C MET A 471 2.79 -4.77 23.85
N ILE A 472 2.11 -5.92 23.81
CA ILE A 472 1.49 -6.53 24.99
C ILE A 472 2.18 -7.86 25.27
N VAL A 473 2.54 -8.08 26.53
CA VAL A 473 3.18 -9.32 26.98
C VAL A 473 2.39 -9.90 28.14
N GLY A 474 1.94 -11.13 28.01
CA GLY A 474 1.08 -11.77 29.00
C GLY A 474 1.54 -13.17 29.43
N ASP A 475 1.14 -13.55 30.64
CA ASP A 475 1.25 -14.90 31.18
C ASP A 475 2.66 -15.50 31.09
N ALA A 476 3.67 -14.72 31.53
CA ALA A 476 5.04 -15.15 31.77
C ALA A 476 5.77 -15.83 30.59
N PRO A 477 5.89 -15.24 29.41
CA PRO A 477 6.88 -15.70 28.45
C PRO A 477 8.30 -15.48 29.03
N ARG A 478 9.33 -16.08 28.42
CA ARG A 478 10.68 -16.04 28.94
C ARG A 478 11.70 -15.67 27.87
N ASP A 479 12.79 -15.01 28.27
CA ASP A 479 13.93 -14.68 27.41
C ASP A 479 13.48 -13.88 26.16
N ILE A 480 12.83 -12.73 26.41
CA ILE A 480 12.32 -11.83 25.37
C ILE A 480 13.27 -10.64 25.22
N THR A 481 13.76 -10.38 24.02
CA THR A 481 14.60 -9.24 23.67
C THR A 481 13.89 -8.29 22.72
N VAL A 482 13.81 -7.02 23.09
CA VAL A 482 13.22 -5.95 22.29
C VAL A 482 14.24 -4.83 22.20
N GLU A 483 14.91 -4.69 21.06
CA GLU A 483 16.02 -3.75 20.96
C GLU A 483 16.12 -3.06 19.59
N HIS A 484 16.58 -1.83 19.60
CA HIS A 484 16.76 -1.03 18.39
C HIS A 484 15.51 -0.95 17.50
N ASN A 485 14.32 -0.85 18.08
CA ASN A 485 13.10 -0.62 17.31
C ASN A 485 12.70 0.86 17.38
N THR A 486 12.18 1.40 16.30
CA THR A 486 11.53 2.70 16.28
C THR A 486 10.03 2.51 16.24
N VAL A 487 9.30 3.14 17.17
CA VAL A 487 7.85 3.01 17.33
C VAL A 487 7.21 4.38 17.28
N ASP A 488 6.62 4.73 16.15
CA ASP A 488 5.80 5.90 16.01
C ASP A 488 4.33 5.52 16.22
N SER A 489 3.77 5.95 17.35
CA SER A 489 2.42 5.60 17.75
C SER A 489 1.71 6.76 18.44
N ASN A 490 0.41 6.86 18.20
CA ASN A 490 -0.48 7.73 18.98
C ASN A 490 -1.20 6.99 20.13
N GLY A 491 -0.90 5.71 20.36
CA GLY A 491 -1.39 4.92 21.49
C GLY A 491 -0.86 5.43 22.82
N ASN A 492 -1.55 5.12 23.92
CA ASN A 492 -1.21 5.62 25.25
C ASN A 492 -0.17 4.79 26.01
N THR A 493 0.29 3.67 25.46
CA THR A 493 1.20 2.70 26.10
C THR A 493 2.18 2.15 25.06
N VAL A 494 3.44 2.05 25.43
CA VAL A 494 4.48 1.40 24.61
C VAL A 494 4.49 -0.10 24.92
N LEU A 495 4.68 -0.46 26.17
CA LEU A 495 4.71 -1.86 26.65
C LEU A 495 3.65 -2.06 27.72
N TYR A 496 2.71 -2.96 27.48
CA TYR A 496 1.74 -3.41 28.50
C TYR A 496 2.03 -4.85 28.91
N VAL A 497 2.09 -5.08 30.23
CA VAL A 497 2.34 -6.41 30.79
C VAL A 497 1.23 -6.82 31.73
N TYR A 498 0.82 -8.11 31.66
CA TYR A 498 -0.28 -8.66 32.45
C TYR A 498 -0.11 -10.14 32.77
N GLY A 499 -0.94 -10.61 33.66
CA GLY A 499 -1.09 -12.02 34.03
C GLY A 499 -0.94 -12.26 35.52
N GLY A 500 -1.44 -13.40 35.97
CA GLY A 500 -1.49 -13.77 37.38
C GLY A 500 -2.43 -12.91 38.24
N SER A 501 -2.03 -12.63 39.45
CA SER A 501 -2.73 -11.75 40.39
C SER A 501 -1.82 -10.70 40.97
N ARG A 502 -2.37 -9.73 41.73
CA ARG A 502 -1.54 -8.71 42.40
C ARG A 502 -0.55 -9.33 43.41
N ARG A 503 -0.88 -10.47 44.02
CA ARG A 503 -0.01 -11.15 44.98
C ARG A 503 1.00 -12.08 44.33
N GLU A 504 0.61 -12.66 43.21
CA GLU A 504 1.39 -13.62 42.43
C GLU A 504 1.29 -13.23 40.95
N PRO A 505 2.02 -12.19 40.52
CA PRO A 505 2.03 -11.81 39.11
C PRO A 505 2.73 -12.86 38.26
N SER A 506 2.33 -12.99 37.02
CA SER A 506 3.02 -13.80 36.01
C SER A 506 4.33 -13.12 35.64
N THR A 507 5.39 -13.36 36.44
CA THR A 507 6.71 -12.73 36.27
C THR A 507 7.40 -13.24 35.00
N ILE A 508 8.07 -12.32 34.32
CA ILE A 508 8.78 -12.54 33.06
C ILE A 508 10.27 -12.46 33.30
N TYR A 509 10.97 -13.57 33.16
CA TYR A 509 12.43 -13.65 33.33
C TYR A 509 13.15 -13.51 32.00
N GLY A 510 14.39 -12.97 32.03
CA GLY A 510 15.21 -12.76 30.86
C GLY A 510 14.65 -11.71 29.90
N PHE A 511 13.90 -10.72 30.39
CA PHE A 511 13.36 -9.67 29.56
C PHE A 511 14.37 -8.54 29.35
N ARG A 512 14.67 -8.20 28.09
CA ARG A 512 15.51 -7.06 27.71
C ARG A 512 14.70 -6.08 26.84
N PHE A 513 14.73 -4.81 27.25
CA PHE A 513 14.14 -3.70 26.49
C PHE A 513 15.17 -2.58 26.40
N SER A 514 15.92 -2.49 25.28
CA SER A 514 17.08 -1.61 25.17
C SER A 514 17.16 -0.91 23.81
N SER A 515 17.67 0.31 23.83
CA SER A 515 17.95 1.11 22.63
C SER A 515 16.73 1.28 21.69
N ASN A 516 15.51 1.26 22.24
CA ASN A 516 14.29 1.51 21.46
C ASN A 516 13.93 3.00 21.48
N ALA A 517 13.41 3.52 20.37
CA ALA A 517 12.87 4.87 20.27
C ALA A 517 11.35 4.82 20.17
N ALA A 518 10.65 5.45 21.13
CA ALA A 518 9.18 5.47 21.14
C ALA A 518 8.61 6.74 21.80
N ARG A 519 7.35 7.05 21.53
CA ARG A 519 6.61 8.08 22.26
C ARG A 519 6.05 7.47 23.53
N HIS A 520 6.42 8.01 24.71
CA HIS A 520 5.94 7.54 26.01
C HIS A 520 4.43 7.67 26.17
N ARG A 521 3.87 8.79 25.72
CA ARG A 521 2.46 9.15 25.88
C ARG A 521 2.02 9.08 27.34
N THR A 522 0.82 8.52 27.66
CA THR A 522 0.26 8.55 29.02
C THR A 522 0.96 7.59 29.97
N TYR A 523 1.22 6.38 29.57
CA TYR A 523 1.66 5.31 30.47
C TYR A 523 3.04 4.74 30.17
N GLY A 524 3.53 4.84 28.91
CA GLY A 524 4.82 4.26 28.51
C GLY A 524 4.88 2.76 28.76
N ILE A 525 5.57 2.35 29.82
CA ILE A 525 5.61 0.98 30.31
C ILE A 525 4.53 0.84 31.38
N ASN A 526 3.56 -0.04 31.21
CA ASN A 526 2.39 -0.17 32.10
C ASN A 526 2.14 -1.63 32.47
N GLY A 527 1.83 -1.88 33.74
CA GLY A 527 1.63 -3.22 34.30
C GLY A 527 0.25 -3.38 34.94
N GLN A 528 -0.44 -4.47 34.62
CA GLN A 528 -1.66 -4.84 35.35
C GLN A 528 -1.38 -4.89 36.86
N PHE A 529 -2.20 -4.22 37.64
CA PHE A 529 -2.12 -4.10 39.10
C PHE A 529 -0.98 -3.20 39.65
N PHE A 530 0.08 -2.88 38.89
CA PHE A 530 1.26 -2.18 39.39
C PHE A 530 1.40 -0.75 38.87
N GLY A 531 0.53 -0.30 37.94
CA GLY A 531 0.60 1.01 37.32
C GLY A 531 1.73 1.11 36.28
N SER A 532 2.39 2.29 36.19
CA SER A 532 3.34 2.56 35.10
C SER A 532 4.76 2.80 35.58
N GLY A 533 5.71 2.56 34.67
CA GLY A 533 7.13 2.81 34.85
C GLY A 533 7.81 1.80 35.80
N ASN A 534 8.69 2.28 36.68
CA ASN A 534 9.50 1.45 37.55
C ASN A 534 8.67 0.50 38.44
N THR A 535 7.43 0.87 38.78
CA THR A 535 6.55 -0.01 39.58
C THR A 535 6.04 -1.21 38.76
N ALA A 536 5.72 -0.99 37.48
CA ALA A 536 5.36 -2.08 36.58
C ALA A 536 6.57 -2.99 36.30
N ILE A 537 7.75 -2.40 36.10
CA ILE A 537 8.99 -3.14 35.86
C ILE A 537 9.32 -4.02 37.08
N ALA A 538 9.33 -3.46 38.27
CA ALA A 538 9.61 -4.21 39.51
C ALA A 538 8.57 -5.32 39.77
N GLY A 539 7.33 -5.14 39.35
CA GLY A 539 6.26 -6.12 39.58
C GLY A 539 6.30 -7.32 38.63
N PHE A 540 6.79 -7.13 37.40
CA PHE A 540 6.72 -8.17 36.39
C PHE A 540 8.08 -8.67 35.89
N PHE A 541 9.16 -7.88 36.00
CA PHE A 541 10.47 -8.20 35.39
C PHE A 541 11.58 -8.22 36.45
N PRO A 542 11.67 -9.29 37.27
CA PRO A 542 12.60 -9.30 38.42
C PRO A 542 14.08 -9.22 38.03
N ASP A 543 14.46 -9.68 36.86
CA ASP A 543 15.81 -9.61 36.28
C ASP A 543 15.82 -8.81 34.96
N GLY A 544 14.79 -7.99 34.76
CA GLY A 544 14.60 -7.25 33.49
C GLY A 544 15.65 -6.19 33.26
N VAL A 545 16.18 -6.12 32.06
CA VAL A 545 17.13 -5.10 31.60
C VAL A 545 16.42 -4.04 30.77
N PHE A 546 16.41 -2.79 31.26
CA PHE A 546 15.80 -1.63 30.60
C PHE A 546 16.85 -0.51 30.54
N GLU A 547 17.51 -0.35 29.40
CA GLU A 547 18.65 0.58 29.29
C GLU A 547 18.65 1.30 27.93
N THR A 548 19.16 2.51 27.92
CA THR A 548 19.39 3.35 26.73
C THR A 548 18.17 3.50 25.83
N ASN A 549 16.93 3.45 26.37
CA ASN A 549 15.74 3.68 25.58
C ASN A 549 15.44 5.19 25.49
N TYR A 550 14.88 5.60 24.38
CA TYR A 550 14.25 6.91 24.22
C TYR A 550 12.74 6.77 24.31
N LEU A 551 12.15 7.35 25.36
CA LEU A 551 10.72 7.37 25.61
C LEU A 551 10.25 8.83 25.67
N ALA A 552 10.01 9.43 24.50
CA ALA A 552 9.69 10.84 24.32
C ALA A 552 8.49 11.29 25.17
N GLY A 553 8.68 12.33 25.97
CA GLY A 553 7.64 12.86 26.88
C GLY A 553 7.46 12.07 28.17
N GLY A 554 8.35 11.14 28.48
CA GLY A 554 8.35 10.37 29.72
C GLY A 554 8.85 11.18 30.95
N SER A 555 8.77 10.59 32.13
CA SER A 555 9.27 11.17 33.38
C SER A 555 10.41 10.34 33.94
N LEU A 556 11.60 10.92 34.07
CA LEU A 556 12.78 10.28 34.66
C LEU A 556 12.58 9.72 36.07
N THR A 557 11.65 10.29 36.85
CA THR A 557 11.33 9.81 38.19
C THR A 557 10.56 8.48 38.19
N ARG A 558 9.99 8.10 37.04
CA ARG A 558 9.17 6.88 36.88
C ARG A 558 9.80 5.85 35.95
N LEU A 559 10.89 6.17 35.30
CA LEU A 559 11.53 5.30 34.31
C LEU A 559 12.92 4.88 34.80
N PRO A 560 13.48 3.78 34.28
CA PRO A 560 14.83 3.32 34.59
C PRO A 560 15.89 4.37 34.30
N ALA A 561 16.98 4.33 35.07
CA ALA A 561 18.14 5.20 34.86
C ALA A 561 18.67 4.99 33.42
N GLY A 562 19.13 6.09 32.80
CA GLY A 562 19.63 6.05 31.43
C GLY A 562 18.54 6.11 30.34
N THR A 563 17.25 6.20 30.71
CA THR A 563 16.17 6.47 29.74
C THR A 563 16.23 7.94 29.31
N LEU A 564 16.16 8.20 28.01
CA LEU A 564 16.06 9.54 27.43
C LEU A 564 14.57 9.90 27.27
N VAL A 565 14.17 11.13 27.61
CA VAL A 565 12.76 11.53 27.73
C VAL A 565 12.39 12.86 27.08
N GLN A 566 13.30 13.50 26.36
CA GLN A 566 13.01 14.75 25.65
C GLN A 566 11.74 14.62 24.82
N GLU A 567 10.86 15.62 24.83
CA GLU A 567 9.52 15.52 24.23
C GLU A 567 9.49 15.54 22.71
N ASP A 568 10.57 15.97 22.10
CA ASP A 568 10.64 16.29 20.66
C ASP A 568 11.02 15.07 19.82
N PHE A 569 10.07 14.13 19.70
CA PHE A 569 10.27 12.89 18.96
C PHE A 569 10.55 13.15 17.46
N GLU A 570 9.76 14.01 16.83
CA GLU A 570 9.86 14.31 15.40
C GLU A 570 11.21 14.94 15.04
N HIS A 571 11.73 15.81 15.90
CA HIS A 571 13.01 16.49 15.69
C HIS A 571 14.23 15.56 15.70
N GLN A 572 14.09 14.39 16.29
CA GLN A 572 15.18 13.41 16.30
C GLN A 572 15.45 12.83 14.92
N PHE A 573 14.45 12.86 14.04
CA PHE A 573 14.48 12.20 12.73
C PHE A 573 14.44 13.23 11.60
N VAL A 574 14.86 12.82 10.41
CA VAL A 574 14.90 13.69 9.22
C VAL A 574 13.50 14.16 8.84
N ASP A 575 12.53 13.26 8.67
CA ASP A 575 11.14 13.61 8.38
C ASP A 575 10.16 12.47 8.65
N THR A 576 9.59 12.44 9.84
CA THR A 576 8.61 11.39 10.21
C THR A 576 7.30 11.48 9.43
N VAL A 577 6.97 12.63 8.83
CA VAL A 577 5.75 12.81 8.04
C VAL A 577 5.85 12.09 6.69
N THR A 578 7.01 12.16 6.06
CA THR A 578 7.29 11.40 4.82
C THR A 578 7.77 9.97 5.11
N GLY A 579 7.94 9.62 6.39
CA GLY A 579 8.37 8.29 6.82
C GLY A 579 9.88 8.09 6.86
N ASP A 580 10.68 9.17 6.83
CA ASP A 580 12.13 9.12 6.98
C ASP A 580 12.52 9.19 8.46
N TYR A 581 12.80 8.03 9.05
CA TYR A 581 13.23 7.87 10.43
C TYR A 581 14.76 7.81 10.58
N THR A 582 15.53 8.36 9.64
CA THR A 582 16.97 8.57 9.81
C THR A 582 17.21 9.50 10.98
N VAL A 583 18.00 9.09 11.94
CA VAL A 583 18.41 9.93 13.08
C VAL A 583 19.26 11.08 12.56
N ARG A 584 18.94 12.30 12.97
CA ARG A 584 19.71 13.49 12.59
C ARG A 584 21.02 13.54 13.37
N ASP A 585 22.12 13.88 12.70
CA ASP A 585 23.42 14.08 13.31
C ASP A 585 23.36 15.07 14.49
N GLY A 586 23.99 14.72 15.60
CA GLY A 586 24.07 15.56 16.79
C GLY A 586 22.81 15.63 17.64
N MET A 587 21.75 14.89 17.31
CA MET A 587 20.58 14.73 18.18
C MET A 587 20.86 13.72 19.29
N ILE A 588 19.99 13.66 20.30
CA ILE A 588 20.21 12.81 21.49
C ILE A 588 20.18 11.32 21.20
N LEU A 589 19.66 10.89 20.04
CA LEU A 589 19.65 9.50 19.61
C LEU A 589 20.92 9.09 18.86
N ASP A 590 21.66 10.09 18.31
CA ASP A 590 22.87 9.87 17.52
C ASP A 590 23.94 9.21 18.38
N ARG A 591 24.32 7.99 18.02
CA ARG A 591 25.34 7.14 18.69
C ARG A 591 25.14 6.96 20.20
N ALA A 592 23.88 7.05 20.65
CA ALA A 592 23.54 7.01 22.08
C ALA A 592 23.16 5.62 22.60
N ALA A 593 23.11 4.61 21.75
CA ALA A 593 22.86 3.23 22.17
C ALA A 593 24.09 2.64 22.88
N SER A 594 23.88 1.58 23.68
CA SER A 594 24.94 0.92 24.46
C SER A 594 26.07 0.30 23.60
N ASP A 595 25.78 0.00 22.34
CA ASP A 595 26.72 -0.51 21.35
C ASP A 595 27.40 0.59 20.50
N GLY A 596 27.13 1.86 20.82
CA GLY A 596 27.66 3.02 20.11
C GLY A 596 26.95 3.36 18.79
N SER A 597 25.87 2.67 18.45
CA SER A 597 24.99 3.00 17.33
C SER A 597 23.88 3.97 17.77
N ASP A 598 23.02 4.37 16.85
CA ASP A 598 21.86 5.19 17.14
C ASP A 598 20.80 4.43 17.95
N ILE A 599 20.06 5.13 18.80
CA ILE A 599 18.88 4.58 19.44
C ILE A 599 17.76 4.50 18.42
N GLY A 600 17.07 3.36 18.38
CA GLY A 600 16.04 3.05 17.40
C GLY A 600 16.56 2.21 16.24
N VAL A 601 15.79 2.14 15.17
CA VAL A 601 16.14 1.39 13.97
C VAL A 601 17.22 2.11 13.16
N ARG A 602 18.18 1.40 12.62
CA ARG A 602 19.08 1.91 11.57
C ARG A 602 18.30 2.00 10.27
N PHE A 603 17.68 3.16 10.06
CA PHE A 603 16.68 3.35 9.03
C PHE A 603 17.22 3.18 7.62
N ASP A 604 18.42 3.66 7.33
CA ASP A 604 19.13 3.48 6.07
C ASP A 604 19.32 2.00 5.70
N ALA A 605 19.74 1.21 6.69
CA ALA A 605 19.92 -0.23 6.53
C ALA A 605 18.57 -0.95 6.35
N LEU A 606 17.54 -0.52 7.08
CA LEU A 606 16.19 -1.08 6.97
C LEU A 606 15.60 -0.82 5.58
N ILE A 607 15.61 0.42 5.10
CA ILE A 607 15.05 0.76 3.78
C ILE A 607 15.77 0.02 2.67
N LYS A 608 17.11 -0.11 2.77
CA LYS A 608 17.88 -0.92 1.82
C LYS A 608 17.48 -2.40 1.85
N ALA A 609 17.21 -2.95 3.03
CA ALA A 609 16.82 -4.36 3.19
C ALA A 609 15.43 -4.66 2.61
N VAL A 610 14.49 -3.72 2.77
CA VAL A 610 13.10 -3.86 2.25
C VAL A 610 12.89 -3.26 0.86
N ASP A 611 13.94 -2.72 0.23
CA ASP A 611 13.85 -2.19 -1.14
C ASP A 611 13.32 -3.26 -2.09
N GLY A 612 12.32 -2.90 -2.90
CA GLY A 612 11.66 -3.78 -3.85
C GLY A 612 10.65 -4.77 -3.26
N VAL A 613 10.42 -4.79 -1.95
CA VAL A 613 9.47 -5.73 -1.32
C VAL A 613 8.03 -5.45 -1.75
N GLU A 614 7.62 -4.21 -1.84
CA GLU A 614 6.26 -3.85 -2.29
C GLU A 614 6.04 -4.26 -3.74
N GLU A 615 6.99 -3.95 -4.61
CA GLU A 615 6.95 -4.27 -6.04
C GLU A 615 7.23 -5.73 -6.34
N GLY A 616 7.79 -6.47 -5.39
CA GLY A 616 8.17 -7.87 -5.55
C GLY A 616 9.40 -8.07 -6.42
N ARG A 617 10.43 -7.24 -6.24
CA ARG A 617 11.71 -7.29 -6.97
C ARG A 617 12.90 -7.47 -6.03
N PRO A 618 14.04 -7.93 -6.50
CA PRO A 618 15.26 -7.97 -5.70
C PRO A 618 15.70 -6.56 -5.25
N ALA A 619 16.29 -6.46 -4.06
CA ALA A 619 16.85 -5.20 -3.56
C ALA A 619 17.91 -4.64 -4.52
N GLY A 620 17.89 -3.33 -4.72
CA GLY A 620 18.83 -2.64 -5.62
C GLY A 620 18.60 -2.88 -7.13
N SER A 621 17.60 -3.67 -7.52
CA SER A 621 17.23 -3.85 -8.92
C SER A 621 16.29 -2.73 -9.39
N VAL A 622 16.42 -2.34 -10.63
CA VAL A 622 15.40 -1.51 -11.30
C VAL A 622 14.17 -2.40 -11.54
N PRO A 623 12.93 -1.90 -11.39
CA PRO A 623 11.72 -2.67 -11.71
C PRO A 623 11.83 -3.26 -13.13
N VAL A 624 11.85 -4.58 -13.24
CA VAL A 624 11.93 -5.25 -14.54
C VAL A 624 10.62 -5.01 -15.28
N GLY A 625 10.74 -4.37 -16.43
CA GLY A 625 9.57 -4.06 -17.25
C GLY A 625 8.74 -2.89 -16.76
N ALA A 626 9.28 -2.03 -15.87
CA ALA A 626 8.65 -0.74 -15.60
C ALA A 626 8.56 0.11 -16.89
N PRO A 627 7.56 0.98 -17.01
CA PRO A 627 7.52 1.94 -18.09
C PRO A 627 8.75 2.86 -18.03
N THR A 628 9.17 3.38 -19.16
CA THR A 628 10.17 4.45 -19.20
C THR A 628 9.43 5.77 -19.36
N ALA A 629 9.45 6.60 -18.33
CA ALA A 629 8.82 7.90 -18.37
C ALA A 629 9.63 8.86 -19.27
N ALA A 630 8.94 9.55 -20.16
CA ALA A 630 9.49 10.61 -20.98
C ALA A 630 8.42 11.66 -21.26
N LEU A 631 8.83 12.94 -21.34
CA LEU A 631 7.91 14.02 -21.63
C LEU A 631 8.52 15.02 -22.60
N GLN A 632 7.68 15.68 -23.37
CA GLN A 632 8.01 16.84 -24.14
C GLN A 632 7.22 18.03 -23.61
N VAL A 633 7.89 19.18 -23.49
CA VAL A 633 7.26 20.43 -23.11
C VAL A 633 7.78 21.55 -23.99
N SER A 634 6.88 22.38 -24.48
CA SER A 634 7.18 23.56 -25.29
C SER A 634 6.36 24.73 -24.77
N CYS A 635 7.03 25.84 -24.44
CA CYS A 635 6.36 27.00 -23.87
C CYS A 635 6.33 28.16 -24.86
N THR A 636 5.13 28.70 -25.06
CA THR A 636 4.93 30.00 -25.71
C THR A 636 4.43 30.96 -24.61
N TYR A 637 5.33 31.85 -24.21
CA TYR A 637 5.11 32.74 -23.08
C TYR A 637 4.75 31.97 -21.78
N LEU A 638 3.60 32.24 -21.18
CA LEU A 638 3.11 31.60 -19.95
C LEU A 638 2.35 30.29 -20.22
N VAL A 639 2.10 29.97 -21.46
CA VAL A 639 1.36 28.76 -21.84
C VAL A 639 2.35 27.72 -22.33
N CYS A 640 2.35 26.55 -21.70
CA CYS A 640 3.18 25.44 -22.09
C CYS A 640 2.33 24.26 -22.55
N ASP A 641 2.63 23.77 -23.74
CA ASP A 641 2.10 22.50 -24.22
C ASP A 641 2.95 21.37 -23.66
N PHE A 642 2.30 20.33 -23.16
CA PHE A 642 2.97 19.14 -22.64
C PHE A 642 2.44 17.88 -23.33
N ALA A 643 3.32 16.91 -23.49
CA ALA A 643 2.97 15.59 -24.04
C ALA A 643 3.76 14.48 -23.36
N ASP A 644 3.08 13.38 -23.08
CA ASP A 644 3.67 12.11 -22.67
C ASP A 644 4.30 11.41 -23.90
N THR A 645 5.58 11.13 -23.82
CA THR A 645 6.34 10.36 -24.80
C THR A 645 6.93 9.10 -24.19
N SER A 646 6.36 8.66 -23.05
CA SER A 646 6.78 7.47 -22.31
C SER A 646 6.58 6.21 -23.15
N SER A 647 7.47 5.26 -22.99
CA SER A 647 7.31 3.93 -23.55
C SER A 647 6.76 2.96 -22.49
N PRO A 648 5.80 2.10 -22.85
CA PRO A 648 5.36 1.06 -21.95
C PRO A 648 6.52 0.10 -21.68
N GLY A 649 6.57 -0.41 -20.44
CA GLY A 649 7.46 -1.50 -20.10
C GLY A 649 6.85 -2.84 -20.51
N ARG A 650 6.78 -3.75 -19.55
CA ARG A 650 6.12 -5.04 -19.74
C ARG A 650 4.59 -4.94 -19.82
N GLY A 651 4.01 -3.90 -19.20
CA GLY A 651 2.57 -3.62 -19.19
C GLY A 651 2.23 -2.29 -19.86
N ALA A 652 1.02 -2.17 -20.42
CA ALA A 652 0.52 -0.91 -20.96
C ALA A 652 0.44 0.17 -19.87
N ILE A 653 0.75 1.42 -20.22
CA ILE A 653 0.60 2.55 -19.28
C ILE A 653 -0.88 2.73 -18.95
N ARG A 654 -1.21 2.58 -17.65
CA ARG A 654 -2.56 2.65 -17.10
C ARG A 654 -2.94 4.07 -16.67
N SER A 655 -2.00 4.76 -16.03
CA SER A 655 -2.27 6.09 -15.48
C SER A 655 -1.11 7.06 -15.72
N ARG A 656 -1.45 8.35 -15.69
CA ARG A 656 -0.56 9.49 -15.82
C ARG A 656 -0.90 10.53 -14.78
N ALA A 657 0.13 11.13 -14.17
CA ALA A 657 -0.02 12.23 -13.24
C ALA A 657 1.00 13.31 -13.54
N TRP A 658 0.53 14.55 -13.77
CA TRP A 658 1.36 15.71 -14.10
C TRP A 658 1.43 16.66 -12.93
N SER A 659 2.66 17.10 -12.62
CA SER A 659 2.93 18.19 -11.69
C SER A 659 3.66 19.30 -12.45
N PHE A 660 3.20 20.55 -12.32
CA PHE A 660 3.76 21.67 -13.07
C PHE A 660 4.75 22.51 -12.25
N GLY A 661 4.96 22.18 -10.98
CA GLY A 661 5.96 22.85 -10.13
C GLY A 661 5.61 24.28 -9.73
N ASP A 662 4.37 24.72 -9.95
CA ASP A 662 3.86 26.06 -9.61
C ASP A 662 2.89 26.06 -8.42
N GLY A 663 2.74 24.89 -7.73
CA GLY A 663 1.81 24.72 -6.62
C GLY A 663 0.37 24.41 -7.06
N SER A 664 0.10 24.28 -8.35
CA SER A 664 -1.19 23.82 -8.84
C SER A 664 -1.43 22.34 -8.49
N ALA A 665 -2.69 21.90 -8.46
CA ALA A 665 -3.05 20.52 -8.19
C ALA A 665 -2.50 19.58 -9.28
N ILE A 666 -2.14 18.35 -8.88
CA ILE A 666 -1.71 17.29 -9.80
C ILE A 666 -2.85 17.01 -10.79
N GLN A 667 -2.51 17.03 -12.08
CA GLN A 667 -3.46 16.75 -13.15
C GLN A 667 -3.35 15.29 -13.60
N ASN A 668 -4.39 14.49 -13.36
CA ASN A 668 -4.44 13.09 -13.72
C ASN A 668 -5.14 12.87 -15.07
N GLY A 669 -4.63 11.93 -15.84
CA GLY A 669 -5.29 11.34 -16.99
C GLY A 669 -4.79 11.70 -18.39
N PRO A 670 -4.58 12.97 -18.79
CA PRO A 670 -4.30 13.25 -20.20
C PRO A 670 -2.88 12.85 -20.61
N SER A 671 -2.75 12.35 -21.85
CA SER A 671 -1.44 12.09 -22.47
C SER A 671 -0.81 13.37 -23.04
N SER A 672 -1.57 14.44 -23.22
CA SER A 672 -1.09 15.75 -23.67
C SER A 672 -2.10 16.83 -23.26
N GLY A 673 -1.65 18.06 -23.20
CA GLY A 673 -2.50 19.20 -22.87
C GLY A 673 -1.72 20.49 -22.82
N THR A 674 -2.36 21.52 -22.29
CA THR A 674 -1.75 22.83 -22.06
C THR A 674 -1.84 23.19 -20.58
N HIS A 675 -0.80 23.84 -20.06
CA HIS A 675 -0.79 24.45 -18.74
C HIS A 675 -0.41 25.92 -18.85
N ARG A 676 -1.15 26.80 -18.15
CA ARG A 676 -0.87 28.24 -18.10
C ARG A 676 -0.31 28.60 -16.72
N PHE A 677 0.92 29.02 -16.67
CA PHE A 677 1.56 29.54 -15.47
C PHE A 677 1.01 30.93 -15.12
N ALA A 678 0.82 31.19 -13.84
CA ALA A 678 0.36 32.50 -13.36
C ALA A 678 1.47 33.57 -13.45
N LEU A 679 2.72 33.18 -13.32
CA LEU A 679 3.89 34.04 -13.31
C LEU A 679 4.98 33.51 -14.25
N GLY A 680 5.83 34.44 -14.75
CA GLY A 680 7.05 34.03 -15.45
C GLY A 680 8.08 33.47 -14.45
N GLY A 681 8.75 32.40 -14.82
CA GLY A 681 9.74 31.74 -13.98
C GLY A 681 10.25 30.42 -14.58
N THR A 682 11.14 29.76 -13.87
CA THR A 682 11.62 28.42 -14.21
C THR A 682 10.84 27.41 -13.39
N TYR A 683 10.22 26.45 -14.05
CA TYR A 683 9.36 25.44 -13.43
C TYR A 683 9.85 24.03 -13.74
N ALA A 684 9.75 23.14 -12.75
CA ALA A 684 10.00 21.73 -12.93
C ALA A 684 8.68 21.02 -13.25
N ILE A 685 8.49 20.62 -14.50
CA ILE A 685 7.31 19.83 -14.90
C ILE A 685 7.67 18.36 -14.79
N SER A 686 6.90 17.62 -14.03
CA SER A 686 7.10 16.18 -13.82
C SER A 686 5.91 15.39 -14.31
N LEU A 687 6.19 14.27 -14.97
CA LEU A 687 5.23 13.24 -15.36
C LEU A 687 5.54 11.95 -14.61
N ILE A 688 4.55 11.44 -13.91
CA ILE A 688 4.57 10.08 -13.35
C ILE A 688 3.66 9.22 -14.23
N VAL A 689 4.18 8.11 -14.72
CA VAL A 689 3.41 7.09 -15.45
C VAL A 689 3.40 5.81 -14.63
N GLU A 690 2.26 5.13 -14.61
CA GLU A 690 2.08 3.82 -13.97
C GLU A 690 1.49 2.85 -14.97
N ASP A 691 2.01 1.64 -15.03
CA ASP A 691 1.51 0.59 -15.91
C ASP A 691 0.37 -0.24 -15.26
N VAL A 692 -0.18 -1.18 -16.02
CA VAL A 692 -1.25 -2.07 -15.54
C VAL A 692 -0.82 -3.01 -14.41
N HIS A 693 0.48 -3.13 -14.18
CA HIS A 693 1.07 -3.93 -13.09
C HIS A 693 1.36 -3.08 -11.84
N GLY A 694 1.09 -1.76 -11.87
CA GLY A 694 1.40 -0.85 -10.78
C GLY A 694 2.86 -0.39 -10.72
N LEU A 695 3.67 -0.71 -11.75
CA LEU A 695 5.04 -0.21 -11.84
C LEU A 695 5.00 1.23 -12.35
N SER A 696 5.76 2.11 -11.71
CA SER A 696 5.78 3.53 -12.04
C SER A 696 7.17 4.02 -12.44
N ALA A 697 7.19 5.09 -13.21
CA ALA A 697 8.40 5.83 -13.56
C ALA A 697 8.09 7.32 -13.57
N ILE A 698 9.11 8.15 -13.35
CA ILE A 698 9.00 9.60 -13.34
C ILE A 698 10.00 10.20 -14.34
N ALA A 699 9.55 11.23 -15.04
CA ALA A 699 10.42 12.11 -15.82
C ALA A 699 10.16 13.56 -15.44
N THR A 700 11.21 14.40 -15.47
CA THR A 700 11.11 15.82 -15.13
C THR A 700 11.85 16.66 -16.18
N ALA A 701 11.22 17.73 -16.60
CA ALA A 701 11.83 18.74 -17.49
C ALA A 701 11.78 20.11 -16.82
N MET A 702 12.89 20.85 -16.90
CA MET A 702 12.95 22.23 -16.48
C MET A 702 12.55 23.12 -17.67
N VAL A 703 11.56 23.99 -17.46
CA VAL A 703 11.05 24.88 -18.49
C VAL A 703 11.08 26.33 -18.01
N GLN A 704 11.30 27.25 -18.96
CA GLN A 704 11.21 28.66 -18.71
C GLN A 704 9.88 29.17 -19.27
N ALA A 705 8.96 29.53 -18.38
CA ALA A 705 7.75 30.27 -18.76
C ALA A 705 8.02 31.76 -18.61
N SER A 706 7.70 32.54 -19.65
CA SER A 706 7.98 33.97 -19.68
C SER A 706 6.70 34.76 -19.91
N ARG A 707 6.53 35.88 -19.18
CA ARG A 707 5.43 36.79 -19.43
C ARG A 707 5.67 37.47 -20.78
N GLN A 708 4.67 37.48 -21.67
CA GLN A 708 4.70 38.33 -22.86
C GLN A 708 4.58 39.78 -22.43
N MET A 709 5.39 40.66 -22.97
CA MET A 709 5.29 42.09 -22.71
C MET A 709 5.43 42.89 -24.01
N HIS A 710 4.78 44.01 -24.06
CA HIS A 710 4.81 44.97 -25.16
C HIS A 710 4.76 46.42 -24.65
N SER A 711 4.92 47.36 -25.54
CA SER A 711 4.91 48.78 -25.19
C SER A 711 3.84 49.56 -25.95
N THR A 712 3.29 50.54 -25.29
CA THR A 712 2.26 51.46 -25.82
C THR A 712 2.76 52.88 -25.72
N TYR A 713 2.60 53.67 -26.77
CA TYR A 713 2.74 55.11 -26.70
C TYR A 713 1.43 55.74 -26.16
N SER A 714 1.46 56.17 -24.89
CA SER A 714 0.25 56.72 -24.21
C SER A 714 0.11 58.25 -24.25
N GLY A 715 1.15 58.92 -24.67
CA GLY A 715 1.13 60.41 -24.84
C GLY A 715 2.40 60.91 -25.45
N ALA A 716 2.26 61.93 -26.28
CA ALA A 716 3.41 62.61 -26.87
C ALA A 716 3.15 64.12 -26.83
N THR A 717 4.16 64.89 -26.50
CA THR A 717 4.08 66.34 -26.48
C THR A 717 5.34 66.91 -27.08
N THR A 718 5.16 68.01 -27.82
CA THR A 718 6.24 68.88 -28.28
C THR A 718 6.08 70.24 -27.67
N GLN A 719 7.17 70.90 -27.33
CA GLN A 719 7.14 72.26 -26.73
C GLN A 719 8.36 73.08 -27.18
N TRP A 720 8.16 74.42 -27.23
CA TRP A 720 9.25 75.33 -27.39
C TRP A 720 10.18 75.32 -26.19
N ALA A 721 11.45 75.22 -26.42
CA ALA A 721 12.48 75.44 -25.43
C ALA A 721 12.94 76.86 -25.38
N SER A 722 13.50 77.30 -24.26
CA SER A 722 14.01 78.68 -24.14
C SER A 722 15.01 79.02 -25.25
N PRO A 723 14.85 80.18 -25.90
CA PRO A 723 15.81 80.62 -26.97
C PRO A 723 17.25 80.74 -26.40
N ARG A 724 18.23 80.43 -27.23
CA ARG A 724 19.66 80.65 -26.94
C ARG A 724 20.18 81.65 -27.97
N GLY A 725 20.32 82.90 -27.57
CA GLY A 725 20.57 83.98 -28.52
C GLY A 725 19.42 84.12 -29.51
N SER A 726 19.68 84.38 -30.81
CA SER A 726 18.72 84.48 -31.87
C SER A 726 18.11 83.16 -32.36
N LYS A 727 18.54 82.04 -31.79
CA LYS A 727 18.14 80.75 -32.30
C LYS A 727 17.01 80.16 -31.45
N GLN A 728 15.96 79.69 -32.12
CA GLN A 728 14.84 79.00 -31.51
C GLN A 728 15.13 77.46 -31.42
N TYR A 729 14.62 76.86 -30.34
CA TYR A 729 14.75 75.45 -30.09
C TYR A 729 13.42 74.83 -29.64
N TRP A 730 13.29 73.58 -29.80
CA TRP A 730 12.11 72.85 -29.32
C TRP A 730 12.51 71.51 -28.66
N SER A 731 11.62 70.80 -28.07
CA SER A 731 11.87 69.47 -27.53
C SER A 731 10.61 68.64 -27.64
N ALA A 732 10.81 67.30 -27.68
CA ALA A 732 9.75 66.28 -27.68
C ALA A 732 9.91 65.36 -26.49
N GLN A 733 8.81 64.96 -25.92
CA GLN A 733 8.75 63.93 -24.93
C GLN A 733 7.63 62.94 -25.25
N VAL A 734 7.84 61.65 -24.93
CA VAL A 734 6.90 60.57 -25.16
C VAL A 734 6.74 59.77 -23.87
N ILE A 735 5.49 59.53 -23.51
CA ILE A 735 5.12 58.64 -22.43
C ILE A 735 4.98 57.23 -23.04
N VAL A 736 5.78 56.30 -22.56
CA VAL A 736 5.71 54.87 -22.92
C VAL A 736 5.20 54.08 -21.73
N LEU A 737 4.23 53.25 -21.98
CA LEU A 737 3.75 52.24 -21.02
C LEU A 737 4.29 50.90 -21.45
N VAL A 738 4.66 50.06 -20.48
CA VAL A 738 4.99 48.66 -20.69
C VAL A 738 3.99 47.82 -19.91
N HIS A 739 3.33 46.89 -20.57
CA HIS A 739 2.35 45.98 -20.00
C HIS A 739 2.43 44.57 -20.59
N ASP A 740 1.78 43.66 -19.94
CA ASP A 740 1.68 42.27 -20.42
C ASP A 740 0.53 42.10 -21.42
N ALA A 741 0.32 40.88 -21.89
CA ALA A 741 -0.74 40.55 -22.85
C ALA A 741 -2.16 40.80 -22.34
N ASP A 742 -2.35 40.94 -21.01
CA ASP A 742 -3.62 41.29 -20.38
C ASP A 742 -3.71 42.80 -20.01
N GLU A 743 -2.85 43.65 -20.62
CA GLU A 743 -2.75 45.09 -20.37
C GLU A 743 -2.38 45.46 -18.93
N ARG A 744 -1.79 44.55 -18.14
CA ARG A 744 -1.35 44.83 -16.79
C ARG A 744 0.02 45.49 -16.82
N PRO A 745 0.22 46.59 -16.04
CA PRO A 745 1.49 47.30 -16.06
C PRO A 745 2.66 46.44 -15.56
N ILE A 746 3.83 46.63 -16.16
CA ILE A 746 5.10 46.01 -15.77
C ILE A 746 6.00 47.06 -15.15
N GLU A 747 6.17 47.03 -13.85
CA GLU A 747 7.11 47.82 -13.10
C GLU A 747 8.57 47.37 -13.33
N GLY A 748 9.51 48.30 -13.31
CA GLY A 748 10.93 48.00 -13.37
C GLY A 748 11.43 47.53 -14.75
N ALA A 749 10.59 47.61 -15.80
CA ALA A 749 11.00 47.27 -17.14
C ALA A 749 11.96 48.33 -17.71
N THR A 750 13.10 47.91 -18.22
CA THR A 750 14.04 48.78 -18.89
C THR A 750 13.65 48.91 -20.36
N VAL A 751 13.22 50.06 -20.78
CA VAL A 751 12.88 50.38 -22.17
C VAL A 751 14.08 51.03 -22.84
N THR A 752 14.50 50.50 -23.97
CA THR A 752 15.51 51.12 -24.88
C THR A 752 14.81 51.62 -26.13
N ALA A 753 15.03 52.88 -26.45
CA ALA A 753 14.42 53.48 -27.63
C ALA A 753 15.43 54.37 -28.38
N ALA A 754 15.25 54.46 -29.69
CA ALA A 754 16.08 55.29 -30.56
C ALA A 754 15.31 56.51 -31.07
N TRP A 755 15.86 57.70 -30.88
CA TRP A 755 15.43 58.93 -31.51
C TRP A 755 16.12 59.07 -32.89
N SER A 756 15.38 59.43 -33.92
CA SER A 756 15.88 59.69 -35.29
C SER A 756 15.25 60.99 -35.87
N GLY A 757 15.74 61.43 -36.98
CA GLY A 757 15.31 62.67 -37.64
C GLY A 757 16.04 63.94 -37.11
N ALA A 758 15.39 64.76 -36.30
CA ALA A 758 15.97 65.93 -35.67
C ALA A 758 17.17 65.67 -34.75
N VAL A 759 17.25 64.47 -34.20
CA VAL A 759 18.34 63.95 -33.35
C VAL A 759 18.50 62.47 -33.57
N ALA A 760 19.71 61.99 -33.50
CA ALA A 760 20.04 60.56 -33.57
C ALA A 760 20.69 60.17 -32.23
N LYS A 761 19.96 59.47 -31.36
CA LYS A 761 20.47 58.98 -30.09
C LYS A 761 19.63 57.83 -29.55
N THR A 762 20.24 56.92 -28.84
CA THR A 762 19.57 55.89 -28.05
C THR A 762 19.38 56.41 -26.62
N VAL A 763 18.23 56.12 -26.04
CA VAL A 763 17.86 56.49 -24.69
C VAL A 763 17.26 55.27 -23.96
N THR A 764 17.46 55.21 -22.66
CA THR A 764 16.87 54.17 -21.83
C THR A 764 16.05 54.83 -20.69
N MET A 765 15.05 54.12 -20.24
CA MET A 765 14.27 54.44 -19.00
C MET A 765 13.84 53.17 -18.30
N VAL A 766 13.50 53.31 -17.05
CA VAL A 766 12.89 52.25 -16.26
C VAL A 766 11.46 52.65 -15.92
N THR A 767 10.53 51.71 -16.04
CA THR A 767 9.10 51.98 -15.78
C THR A 767 8.79 52.04 -14.27
N ASP A 768 7.84 52.89 -13.90
CA ASP A 768 7.29 52.99 -12.56
C ASP A 768 6.25 51.86 -12.26
N VAL A 769 5.62 51.88 -11.08
CA VAL A 769 4.60 50.94 -10.64
C VAL A 769 3.37 50.82 -11.55
N ASN A 770 3.13 51.86 -12.38
CA ASN A 770 2.07 51.86 -13.40
C ASN A 770 2.59 51.45 -14.77
N GLY A 771 3.77 50.88 -14.87
CA GLY A 771 4.43 50.50 -16.14
C GLY A 771 4.84 51.70 -16.99
N ARG A 772 4.89 52.92 -16.45
CA ARG A 772 5.04 54.17 -17.18
C ARG A 772 6.46 54.70 -17.11
N GLY A 773 6.91 55.26 -18.20
CA GLY A 773 8.12 56.07 -18.22
C GLY A 773 8.08 57.15 -19.28
N VAL A 774 9.00 58.13 -19.20
CA VAL A 774 9.05 59.31 -20.09
C VAL A 774 10.38 59.31 -20.80
N LEU A 775 10.37 59.31 -22.12
CA LEU A 775 11.53 59.50 -22.99
C LEU A 775 11.60 60.90 -23.58
N LYS A 776 12.73 61.55 -23.46
CA LYS A 776 12.93 62.94 -23.92
C LYS A 776 13.93 63.06 -25.03
N SER A 777 13.61 63.81 -26.12
CA SER A 777 14.51 64.06 -27.23
C SER A 777 15.72 64.91 -26.83
N GLY A 778 15.60 65.70 -25.77
CA GLY A 778 16.50 66.81 -25.51
C GLY A 778 16.18 67.98 -26.41
N THR A 779 17.05 69.02 -26.44
CA THR A 779 16.88 70.27 -27.24
C THR A 779 17.16 70.01 -28.74
N LEU A 780 16.18 70.32 -29.57
CA LEU A 780 16.18 70.15 -31.01
C LEU A 780 16.29 71.53 -31.66
N SER A 781 17.03 71.71 -32.81
CA SER A 781 17.18 72.92 -33.57
C SER A 781 15.91 73.20 -34.33
N TYR A 782 15.57 74.56 -34.51
CA TYR A 782 14.40 75.06 -35.23
C TYR A 782 14.33 74.57 -36.69
N ASP A 783 15.45 74.40 -37.33
CA ASP A 783 15.55 73.97 -38.72
C ASP A 783 15.12 72.52 -38.94
N ARG A 784 14.95 71.77 -37.86
CA ARG A 784 14.48 70.37 -37.88
C ARG A 784 13.00 70.32 -37.55
N SER A 785 12.16 69.91 -38.47
CA SER A 785 10.71 69.95 -38.33
C SER A 785 10.11 68.73 -37.69
N THR A 786 10.81 67.53 -37.69
CA THR A 786 10.30 66.28 -37.20
C THR A 786 11.34 65.50 -36.42
N VAL A 787 10.88 64.74 -35.43
CA VAL A 787 11.67 63.72 -34.69
C VAL A 787 10.83 62.45 -34.50
N THR A 788 11.44 61.33 -34.64
CA THR A 788 10.79 60.00 -34.51
C THR A 788 11.42 59.26 -33.35
N LEU A 789 10.59 58.70 -32.50
CA LEU A 789 10.96 57.72 -31.44
C LEU A 789 10.58 56.32 -31.90
N ASN A 790 11.49 55.36 -31.73
CA ASN A 790 11.25 53.94 -31.93
C ASN A 790 11.69 53.17 -30.69
N VAL A 791 10.79 52.41 -30.04
CA VAL A 791 11.15 51.45 -28.98
C VAL A 791 11.82 50.25 -29.64
N THR A 792 13.09 50.02 -29.34
CA THR A 792 13.90 48.97 -29.95
C THR A 792 14.06 47.74 -29.10
N ALA A 793 13.93 47.87 -27.77
CA ALA A 793 13.95 46.76 -26.83
C ALA A 793 13.26 47.12 -25.52
N VAL A 794 12.69 46.14 -24.91
CA VAL A 794 12.17 46.16 -23.51
C VAL A 794 12.71 44.93 -22.79
N ALA A 795 13.23 45.11 -21.58
CA ALA A 795 13.76 44.02 -20.77
C ALA A 795 13.15 44.09 -19.36
N ALA A 796 12.63 42.97 -18.90
CA ALA A 796 12.20 42.74 -17.51
C ALA A 796 12.42 41.28 -17.10
N PRO A 797 12.63 40.99 -15.82
CA PRO A 797 12.81 39.61 -15.33
C PRO A 797 11.66 38.71 -15.77
N ASN A 798 11.97 37.48 -16.19
CA ASN A 798 10.99 36.45 -16.57
C ASN A 798 9.94 36.92 -17.60
N SER A 799 10.32 37.85 -18.49
CA SER A 799 9.44 38.41 -19.51
C SER A 799 10.14 38.45 -20.87
N LEU A 800 9.36 38.28 -21.93
CA LEU A 800 9.84 38.36 -23.31
C LEU A 800 9.14 39.54 -24.02
N TYR A 801 9.95 40.38 -24.63
CA TYR A 801 9.43 41.51 -25.40
C TYR A 801 8.93 41.07 -26.78
N ASP A 802 7.65 41.36 -27.03
CA ASP A 802 7.02 41.15 -28.34
C ASP A 802 6.80 42.49 -29.02
N ALA A 803 7.72 42.86 -29.89
CA ALA A 803 7.64 44.14 -30.62
C ALA A 803 6.43 44.17 -31.59
N ALA A 804 5.93 43.05 -32.05
CA ALA A 804 4.76 42.97 -32.94
C ALA A 804 3.44 43.31 -32.22
N ALA A 805 3.40 43.10 -30.91
CA ALA A 805 2.26 43.46 -30.06
C ALA A 805 2.25 44.95 -29.65
N ASN A 806 3.27 45.75 -29.99
CA ASN A 806 3.29 47.17 -29.67
C ASN A 806 2.14 47.91 -30.36
N HIS A 807 1.53 48.85 -29.67
CA HIS A 807 0.42 49.65 -30.22
C HIS A 807 0.42 51.09 -29.72
N HIS A 808 -0.41 51.91 -30.30
CA HIS A 808 -0.73 53.28 -29.84
C HIS A 808 -1.89 53.23 -28.82
N ALA A 809 -2.01 54.24 -27.96
CA ALA A 809 -3.14 54.36 -27.03
C ALA A 809 -4.53 54.28 -27.72
N ALA A 810 -4.59 54.56 -29.03
CA ALA A 810 -5.77 54.43 -29.87
C ALA A 810 -5.93 53.04 -30.53
N GLY A 811 -5.08 52.02 -30.17
CA GLY A 811 -5.16 50.64 -30.65
C GLY A 811 -4.50 50.37 -32.00
N SER A 812 -3.87 51.35 -32.65
CA SER A 812 -3.15 51.11 -33.91
C SER A 812 -1.79 50.49 -33.67
N PRO A 813 -1.42 49.39 -34.34
CA PRO A 813 -0.08 48.78 -34.21
C PRO A 813 1.01 49.76 -34.66
N THR A 814 2.00 50.03 -33.78
CA THR A 814 3.13 50.84 -34.16
C THR A 814 4.35 50.60 -33.26
N THR A 815 5.53 50.55 -33.85
CA THR A 815 6.82 50.57 -33.15
C THR A 815 7.47 51.93 -33.17
N MET A 816 6.96 52.88 -33.97
CA MET A 816 7.54 54.20 -34.19
C MET A 816 6.48 55.31 -34.00
N LEU A 817 6.89 56.42 -33.41
CA LEU A 817 6.09 57.61 -33.24
C LEU A 817 6.84 58.81 -33.76
N THR A 818 6.28 59.50 -34.78
CA THR A 818 6.84 60.74 -35.34
C THR A 818 6.08 61.96 -34.79
N MET A 819 6.84 62.92 -34.34
CA MET A 819 6.33 64.14 -33.76
C MET A 819 6.82 65.33 -34.57
N VAL A 820 5.98 66.33 -34.72
CA VAL A 820 6.27 67.58 -35.48
C VAL A 820 6.58 68.69 -34.46
N ARG A 821 7.46 69.62 -34.87
CA ARG A 821 7.78 70.80 -34.14
C ARG A 821 6.49 71.55 -33.79
N PRO A 822 6.36 72.18 -32.54
CA PRO A 822 5.19 72.92 -32.12
C PRO A 822 4.82 74.03 -33.02
#